data_4ca0760e2b6797492e3aa1fca1ae10bf
#
_entry.id   4ca0760e2b6797492e3aa1fca1ae10bf
#
_cell.length_a   1.000
_cell.length_b   1.000
_cell.length_c   1.000
_cell.angle_alpha   90.00
_cell.angle_beta   90.00
_cell.angle_gamma   90.00
#
_symmetry.space_group_name_H-M   'P 1'
#
loop_
_entity.id
_entity.type
_entity.pdbx_description
1 polymer ?
#
loop_
_entity_poly.entity_id
_entity_poly.type
_entity_poly.pdbx_seq_one_letter_code
_entity_poly.pdbx_strand_id
1 'polypeptide(L)'
;MTASWSPTTRETDALQRHAHVQRLPRVDAVWPWLADRHGLIAAVDAPHAAHPERFNFGELAERIATAAAAFRRHGVNDGDVVALFAENSPRWLVADQGLMRAGAADAVRGASAPVEELRYILSDCRATALVVQNADVWRRLALPPEQRAQLRFVLQLEGEPAEGAMGWEAFLASGAGLDPVGPAGGRDAVATVLYTSGTTGQPKGVPLTHANLLHQMSSLACVAYPEPGAPVLSVLPIWHAYERSASYFFLSCGCTQTYTTIKQLKKDLPRVRPIAMATVPRLWEAVQAGFEDVLKTFPPSRQRLLRAALANSAAQRKAVRTARNLLLEPVSAAGRLRACGSAALRWPLHALASTLIWPKLRRQLSGGQLAYPISGGGAIAPHIDAFFEAVGIELLVGYGLTETSPVVSCRRPWRNIRGSSGLPMPQTEFRIVDPDNGQPLGFRQRGRVMVRGPQVMAGYLGKPEASAKVLDAAGWFDTGDLGMLLPDGSVALTGRAKDTIVLSSGENIEPGPLEEALVASPLIEQVMLVGQDERQLGGLIVPRAEAIVAWAAEAGVSVAQDLGGQPGDPALLRLLMRECNRLLKQRSGSRGDERLAGVVLVDPFSIENGLLTQTLKQRRDRITSRDQQLIDGLYGR
;
A
#
# COMPACT_ATOMS: atom_id res chain seq x y z
N MET A 1 27.32 -5.25 -4.14
CA MET A 1 26.71 -6.41 -4.84
C MET A 1 25.38 -6.01 -5.44
N THR A 2 24.96 -6.66 -6.52
CA THR A 2 23.64 -6.44 -7.17
C THR A 2 22.82 -7.70 -7.02
N ALA A 3 21.53 -7.56 -6.69
CA ALA A 3 20.58 -8.66 -6.79
C ALA A 3 19.65 -8.38 -7.95
N SER A 4 19.40 -9.40 -8.76
CA SER A 4 18.44 -9.39 -9.85
C SER A 4 17.49 -10.56 -9.74
N TRP A 5 16.40 -10.53 -10.48
CA TRP A 5 15.45 -11.62 -10.52
C TRP A 5 16.05 -12.85 -11.21
N SER A 6 15.98 -14.00 -10.51
CA SER A 6 16.29 -15.32 -11.04
C SER A 6 15.04 -16.20 -10.91
N PRO A 7 14.33 -16.49 -12.02
CA PRO A 7 13.04 -17.16 -11.96
C PRO A 7 13.19 -18.63 -11.56
N THR A 8 12.26 -19.09 -10.75
CA THR A 8 12.00 -20.51 -10.58
C THR A 8 11.19 -21.05 -11.76
N THR A 9 11.18 -22.37 -11.97
CA THR A 9 10.32 -23.02 -13.00
C THR A 9 8.87 -22.58 -12.84
N ARG A 10 8.34 -22.54 -11.60
CA ARG A 10 6.97 -22.13 -11.31
C ARG A 10 6.69 -20.69 -11.73
N GLU A 11 7.61 -19.77 -11.49
CA GLU A 11 7.47 -18.38 -11.91
C GLU A 11 7.55 -18.25 -13.43
N THR A 12 8.45 -18.98 -14.07
CA THR A 12 8.57 -19.03 -15.53
C THR A 12 7.26 -19.52 -16.17
N ASP A 13 6.67 -20.60 -15.65
CA ASP A 13 5.39 -21.14 -16.13
C ASP A 13 4.25 -20.12 -15.99
N ALA A 14 4.18 -19.44 -14.83
CA ALA A 14 3.17 -18.42 -14.58
C ALA A 14 3.33 -17.20 -15.51
N LEU A 15 4.56 -16.74 -15.71
CA LEU A 15 4.87 -15.65 -16.63
C LEU A 15 4.57 -16.02 -18.09
N GLN A 16 4.85 -17.25 -18.50
CA GLN A 16 4.53 -17.73 -19.86
C GLN A 16 3.03 -17.74 -20.11
N ARG A 17 2.22 -18.21 -19.16
CA ARG A 17 0.76 -18.15 -19.25
C ARG A 17 0.24 -16.72 -19.42
N HIS A 18 0.93 -15.73 -18.86
CA HIS A 18 0.57 -14.31 -18.94
C HIS A 18 1.39 -13.52 -19.97
N ALA A 19 2.19 -14.18 -20.81
CA ALA A 19 3.09 -13.56 -21.78
C ALA A 19 2.39 -12.72 -22.86
N HIS A 20 1.10 -12.92 -23.08
CA HIS A 20 0.32 -12.10 -24.00
C HIS A 20 0.33 -10.61 -23.63
N VAL A 21 0.29 -10.29 -22.31
CA VAL A 21 0.35 -8.91 -21.82
C VAL A 21 1.67 -8.24 -22.19
N GLN A 22 2.78 -8.98 -22.15
CA GLN A 22 4.10 -8.44 -22.53
C GLN A 22 4.17 -8.03 -24.02
N ARG A 23 3.30 -8.60 -24.87
CA ARG A 23 3.28 -8.33 -26.31
C ARG A 23 2.34 -7.19 -26.70
N LEU A 24 1.53 -6.71 -25.75
CA LEU A 24 0.60 -5.62 -26.03
C LEU A 24 1.35 -4.34 -26.39
N PRO A 25 0.88 -3.58 -27.38
CA PRO A 25 1.49 -2.30 -27.74
C PRO A 25 1.24 -1.23 -26.69
N ARG A 26 0.12 -1.32 -25.94
CA ARG A 26 -0.35 -0.36 -24.93
C ARG A 26 -1.24 -1.07 -23.92
N VAL A 27 -1.47 -0.44 -22.77
CA VAL A 27 -2.35 -0.98 -21.70
C VAL A 27 -3.78 -1.19 -22.19
N ASP A 28 -4.33 -0.21 -22.89
CA ASP A 28 -5.71 -0.26 -23.42
C ASP A 28 -5.98 -1.40 -24.42
N ALA A 29 -4.93 -1.96 -25.03
CA ALA A 29 -5.04 -3.10 -25.94
C ALA A 29 -5.42 -4.42 -25.23
N VAL A 30 -5.41 -4.47 -23.90
CA VAL A 30 -5.84 -5.65 -23.14
C VAL A 30 -7.34 -5.90 -23.26
N TRP A 31 -8.15 -4.85 -23.40
CA TRP A 31 -9.61 -4.95 -23.33
C TRP A 31 -10.23 -5.71 -24.52
N PRO A 32 -9.87 -5.43 -25.78
CA PRO A 32 -10.33 -6.24 -26.91
C PRO A 32 -9.92 -7.71 -26.80
N TRP A 33 -8.71 -7.97 -26.28
CA TRP A 33 -8.22 -9.33 -26.07
C TRP A 33 -9.03 -10.08 -24.99
N LEU A 34 -9.40 -9.40 -23.89
CA LEU A 34 -10.24 -9.95 -22.83
C LEU A 34 -11.68 -10.16 -23.31
N ALA A 35 -12.23 -9.24 -24.08
CA ALA A 35 -13.58 -9.36 -24.66
C ALA A 35 -13.69 -10.58 -25.56
N ASP A 36 -12.70 -10.83 -26.41
CA ASP A 36 -12.65 -11.99 -27.30
C ASP A 36 -12.63 -13.32 -26.53
N ARG A 37 -11.87 -13.41 -25.44
CA ARG A 37 -11.63 -14.66 -24.70
C ARG A 37 -12.54 -14.88 -23.51
N HIS A 38 -12.94 -13.81 -22.86
CA HIS A 38 -13.64 -13.82 -21.57
C HIS A 38 -14.88 -12.93 -21.59
N GLY A 39 -15.41 -12.61 -22.77
CA GLY A 39 -16.47 -11.61 -22.97
C GLY A 39 -17.67 -11.77 -22.05
N LEU A 40 -18.07 -13.00 -21.73
CA LEU A 40 -19.22 -13.29 -20.86
C LEU A 40 -18.89 -13.36 -19.37
N ILE A 41 -17.62 -13.35 -18.98
CA ILE A 41 -17.21 -13.33 -17.58
C ILE A 41 -17.44 -11.93 -17.02
N ALA A 42 -18.01 -11.84 -15.82
CA ALA A 42 -18.15 -10.57 -15.11
C ALA A 42 -16.76 -9.97 -14.84
N ALA A 43 -16.53 -8.77 -15.34
CA ALA A 43 -15.26 -8.05 -15.15
C ALA A 43 -15.29 -7.21 -13.88
N VAL A 44 -16.33 -6.39 -13.71
CA VAL A 44 -16.47 -5.46 -12.59
C VAL A 44 -17.86 -5.51 -11.97
N ASP A 45 -17.93 -5.30 -10.65
CA ASP A 45 -19.15 -5.25 -9.84
C ASP A 45 -18.99 -4.12 -8.81
N ALA A 46 -19.90 -3.14 -8.81
CA ALA A 46 -19.91 -2.01 -7.89
C ALA A 46 -21.26 -1.94 -7.12
N PRO A 47 -21.50 -2.85 -6.18
CA PRO A 47 -22.80 -3.00 -5.51
C PRO A 47 -23.15 -1.85 -4.57
N HIS A 48 -22.16 -1.03 -4.17
CA HIS A 48 -22.32 0.09 -3.23
C HIS A 48 -22.30 1.45 -3.90
N ALA A 49 -22.19 1.51 -5.22
CA ALA A 49 -22.28 2.76 -5.96
C ALA A 49 -23.70 3.33 -5.85
N ALA A 50 -23.85 4.64 -6.02
CA ALA A 50 -25.15 5.32 -6.04
C ALA A 50 -26.08 4.70 -7.09
N HIS A 51 -25.52 4.28 -8.21
CA HIS A 51 -26.13 3.45 -9.23
C HIS A 51 -25.28 2.17 -9.36
N PRO A 52 -25.73 1.03 -8.78
CA PRO A 52 -24.99 -0.21 -8.87
C PRO A 52 -24.78 -0.63 -10.32
N GLU A 53 -23.54 -0.88 -10.67
CA GLU A 53 -23.13 -1.24 -12.02
C GLU A 53 -22.36 -2.57 -12.01
N ARG A 54 -22.66 -3.40 -13.00
CA ARG A 54 -21.94 -4.65 -13.22
C ARG A 54 -21.79 -4.88 -14.70
N PHE A 55 -20.55 -5.08 -15.16
CA PHE A 55 -20.23 -5.32 -16.57
C PHE A 55 -19.44 -6.61 -16.72
N ASN A 56 -19.70 -7.34 -17.79
CA ASN A 56 -18.80 -8.38 -18.27
C ASN A 56 -17.66 -7.77 -19.09
N PHE A 57 -16.67 -8.57 -19.49
CA PHE A 57 -15.51 -8.06 -20.25
C PHE A 57 -15.89 -7.54 -21.63
N GLY A 58 -16.90 -8.11 -22.29
CA GLY A 58 -17.42 -7.62 -23.57
C GLY A 58 -18.03 -6.22 -23.44
N GLU A 59 -18.96 -6.06 -22.50
CA GLU A 59 -19.60 -4.77 -22.20
C GLU A 59 -18.60 -3.70 -21.77
N LEU A 60 -17.60 -4.09 -20.95
CA LEU A 60 -16.56 -3.17 -20.50
C LEU A 60 -15.69 -2.69 -21.67
N ALA A 61 -15.27 -3.59 -22.55
CA ALA A 61 -14.47 -3.23 -23.73
C ALA A 61 -15.24 -2.31 -24.69
N GLU A 62 -16.53 -2.55 -24.91
CA GLU A 62 -17.40 -1.70 -25.71
C GLU A 62 -17.53 -0.29 -25.11
N ARG A 63 -17.78 -0.19 -23.78
CA ARG A 63 -17.87 1.09 -23.09
C ARG A 63 -16.56 1.88 -23.16
N ILE A 64 -15.41 1.21 -23.01
CA ILE A 64 -14.08 1.83 -23.16
C ILE A 64 -13.88 2.35 -24.59
N ALA A 65 -14.28 1.59 -25.62
CA ALA A 65 -14.19 2.03 -26.99
C ALA A 65 -15.10 3.25 -27.28
N THR A 66 -16.33 3.20 -26.78
CA THR A 66 -17.30 4.31 -26.88
C THR A 66 -16.79 5.57 -26.16
N ALA A 67 -16.24 5.42 -24.96
CA ALA A 67 -15.65 6.53 -24.21
C ALA A 67 -14.46 7.14 -24.96
N ALA A 68 -13.60 6.32 -25.58
CA ALA A 68 -12.47 6.80 -26.38
C ALA A 68 -12.95 7.63 -27.59
N ALA A 69 -13.97 7.16 -28.30
CA ALA A 69 -14.59 7.89 -29.41
C ALA A 69 -15.21 9.22 -28.93
N ALA A 70 -15.90 9.20 -27.78
CA ALA A 70 -16.45 10.41 -27.16
C ALA A 70 -15.34 11.42 -26.79
N PHE A 71 -14.26 10.98 -26.16
CA PHE A 71 -13.11 11.84 -25.83
C PHE A 71 -12.54 12.49 -27.10
N ARG A 72 -12.33 11.72 -28.18
CA ARG A 72 -11.87 12.26 -29.46
C ARG A 72 -12.84 13.29 -30.04
N ARG A 73 -14.15 13.00 -30.01
CA ARG A 73 -15.19 13.92 -30.47
C ARG A 73 -15.19 15.25 -29.71
N HIS A 74 -14.89 15.21 -28.42
CA HIS A 74 -14.77 16.40 -27.57
C HIS A 74 -13.38 17.02 -27.60
N GLY A 75 -12.55 16.66 -28.58
CA GLY A 75 -11.29 17.33 -28.88
C GLY A 75 -10.08 16.85 -28.07
N VAL A 76 -10.15 15.68 -27.42
CA VAL A 76 -8.96 15.06 -26.84
C VAL A 76 -8.06 14.53 -27.95
N ASN A 77 -6.81 14.96 -27.95
CA ASN A 77 -5.79 14.61 -28.94
C ASN A 77 -4.69 13.73 -28.32
N ASP A 78 -3.86 13.16 -29.22
CA ASP A 78 -2.70 12.39 -28.82
C ASP A 78 -1.72 13.24 -27.99
N GLY A 79 -1.30 12.70 -26.85
CA GLY A 79 -0.39 13.37 -25.93
C GLY A 79 -1.05 14.40 -25.00
N ASP A 80 -2.36 14.63 -25.13
CA ASP A 80 -3.08 15.45 -24.14
C ASP A 80 -3.02 14.80 -22.74
N VAL A 81 -3.13 15.64 -21.72
CA VAL A 81 -3.35 15.20 -20.35
C VAL A 81 -4.74 15.64 -19.91
N VAL A 82 -5.52 14.72 -19.37
CA VAL A 82 -6.85 14.99 -18.82
C VAL A 82 -6.83 14.69 -17.32
N ALA A 83 -7.20 15.67 -16.50
CA ALA A 83 -7.29 15.44 -15.06
C ALA A 83 -8.52 14.58 -14.73
N LEU A 84 -8.36 13.58 -13.83
CA LEU A 84 -9.42 12.69 -13.41
C LEU A 84 -9.47 12.63 -11.88
N PHE A 85 -10.46 13.33 -11.29
CA PHE A 85 -10.62 13.48 -9.84
C PHE A 85 -11.85 12.73 -9.36
N ALA A 86 -11.68 11.44 -9.07
CA ALA A 86 -12.77 10.57 -8.65
C ALA A 86 -12.25 9.38 -7.84
N GLU A 87 -13.15 8.75 -7.11
CA GLU A 87 -12.89 7.52 -6.36
C GLU A 87 -13.17 6.27 -7.22
N ASN A 88 -12.90 5.09 -6.67
CA ASN A 88 -13.03 3.80 -7.35
C ASN A 88 -14.45 3.56 -7.87
N SER A 89 -14.59 3.35 -9.17
CA SER A 89 -15.86 2.96 -9.80
C SER A 89 -15.63 2.33 -11.18
N PRO A 90 -16.60 1.60 -11.74
CA PRO A 90 -16.55 1.15 -13.13
C PRO A 90 -16.42 2.34 -14.10
N ARG A 91 -17.08 3.47 -13.82
CA ARG A 91 -17.00 4.69 -14.66
C ARG A 91 -15.61 5.30 -14.65
N TRP A 92 -14.93 5.28 -13.47
CA TRP A 92 -13.54 5.68 -13.37
C TRP A 92 -12.66 4.83 -14.31
N LEU A 93 -12.82 3.50 -14.28
CA LEU A 93 -12.03 2.60 -15.13
C LEU A 93 -12.31 2.81 -16.61
N VAL A 94 -13.58 3.02 -16.99
CA VAL A 94 -13.97 3.30 -18.39
C VAL A 94 -13.37 4.64 -18.84
N ALA A 95 -13.40 5.67 -18.02
CA ALA A 95 -12.82 6.98 -18.35
C ALA A 95 -11.29 6.88 -18.51
N ASP A 96 -10.61 6.26 -17.55
CA ASP A 96 -9.17 6.01 -17.54
C ASP A 96 -8.71 5.28 -18.82
N GLN A 97 -9.31 4.13 -19.09
CA GLN A 97 -8.93 3.32 -20.24
C GLN A 97 -9.41 3.90 -21.58
N GLY A 98 -10.52 4.65 -21.53
CA GLY A 98 -11.01 5.42 -22.70
C GLY A 98 -10.04 6.54 -23.08
N LEU A 99 -9.47 7.26 -22.10
CA LEU A 99 -8.42 8.27 -22.33
C LEU A 99 -7.16 7.64 -22.92
N MET A 100 -6.69 6.54 -22.33
CA MET A 100 -5.54 5.82 -22.90
C MET A 100 -5.79 5.39 -24.33
N ARG A 101 -6.96 4.82 -24.63
CA ARG A 101 -7.35 4.40 -26.00
C ARG A 101 -7.51 5.59 -26.94
N ALA A 102 -7.90 6.75 -26.45
CA ALA A 102 -7.92 8.01 -27.18
C ALA A 102 -6.53 8.64 -27.38
N GLY A 103 -5.44 8.01 -26.90
CA GLY A 103 -4.07 8.50 -27.05
C GLY A 103 -3.65 9.56 -26.02
N ALA A 104 -4.47 9.83 -25.02
CA ALA A 104 -4.19 10.78 -23.95
C ALA A 104 -3.70 10.07 -22.68
N ALA A 105 -3.05 10.83 -21.80
CA ALA A 105 -2.75 10.42 -20.44
C ALA A 105 -3.79 10.99 -19.48
N ASP A 106 -4.04 10.32 -18.37
CA ASP A 106 -4.76 10.92 -17.25
C ASP A 106 -3.80 11.47 -16.18
N ALA A 107 -4.25 12.49 -15.44
CA ALA A 107 -3.63 12.95 -14.21
C ALA A 107 -4.63 12.72 -13.07
N VAL A 108 -4.36 11.73 -12.21
CA VAL A 108 -5.36 11.18 -11.29
C VAL A 108 -5.19 11.64 -9.85
N ARG A 109 -6.33 11.87 -9.18
CA ARG A 109 -6.38 12.13 -7.75
C ARG A 109 -7.75 11.75 -7.16
N GLY A 110 -7.81 11.47 -5.85
CA GLY A 110 -9.08 11.24 -5.17
C GLY A 110 -9.94 12.50 -5.11
N ALA A 111 -11.25 12.32 -5.24
CA ALA A 111 -12.24 13.42 -5.18
C ALA A 111 -12.20 14.16 -3.84
N SER A 112 -11.81 13.50 -2.76
CA SER A 112 -11.72 14.04 -1.40
C SER A 112 -10.43 14.83 -1.11
N ALA A 113 -9.50 14.93 -2.07
CA ALA A 113 -8.26 15.68 -1.88
C ALA A 113 -8.52 17.18 -1.64
N PRO A 114 -7.61 17.90 -0.95
CA PRO A 114 -7.69 19.33 -0.76
C PRO A 114 -7.82 20.08 -2.09
N VAL A 115 -8.64 21.13 -2.11
CA VAL A 115 -8.94 21.89 -3.33
C VAL A 115 -7.68 22.51 -3.94
N GLU A 116 -6.80 23.03 -3.12
CA GLU A 116 -5.53 23.62 -3.52
C GLU A 116 -4.64 22.60 -4.22
N GLU A 117 -4.65 21.36 -3.75
CA GLU A 117 -3.91 20.26 -4.36
C GLU A 117 -4.49 19.90 -5.73
N LEU A 118 -5.82 19.81 -5.85
CA LEU A 118 -6.49 19.52 -7.12
C LEU A 118 -6.25 20.64 -8.16
N ARG A 119 -6.33 21.91 -7.74
CA ARG A 119 -6.01 23.06 -8.60
C ARG A 119 -4.54 23.05 -9.05
N TYR A 120 -3.64 22.75 -8.11
CA TYR A 120 -2.22 22.60 -8.42
C TYR A 120 -1.98 21.52 -9.47
N ILE A 121 -2.57 20.33 -9.31
CA ILE A 121 -2.44 19.24 -10.27
C ILE A 121 -2.92 19.65 -11.67
N LEU A 122 -4.10 20.28 -11.76
CA LEU A 122 -4.62 20.80 -13.03
C LEU A 122 -3.63 21.71 -13.75
N SER A 123 -3.00 22.62 -13.00
CA SER A 123 -2.05 23.57 -13.54
C SER A 123 -0.70 22.94 -13.89
N ASP A 124 -0.15 22.11 -12.98
CA ASP A 124 1.19 21.50 -13.12
C ASP A 124 1.23 20.52 -14.31
N CYS A 125 0.17 19.71 -14.52
CA CYS A 125 0.07 18.80 -15.66
C CYS A 125 -0.46 19.45 -16.94
N ARG A 126 -0.86 20.72 -16.90
CA ARG A 126 -1.46 21.47 -18.02
C ARG A 126 -2.67 20.72 -18.61
N ALA A 127 -3.57 20.28 -17.74
CA ALA A 127 -4.72 19.50 -18.15
C ALA A 127 -5.59 20.23 -19.19
N THR A 128 -5.92 19.56 -20.29
CA THR A 128 -6.73 20.12 -21.38
C THR A 128 -8.22 19.89 -21.21
N ALA A 129 -8.60 18.97 -20.33
CA ALA A 129 -9.97 18.66 -19.91
C ALA A 129 -9.97 18.10 -18.48
N LEU A 130 -11.15 18.02 -17.90
CA LEU A 130 -11.34 17.59 -16.52
C LEU A 130 -12.48 16.57 -16.42
N VAL A 131 -12.22 15.46 -15.77
CA VAL A 131 -13.22 14.47 -15.33
C VAL A 131 -13.34 14.56 -13.81
N VAL A 132 -14.55 14.76 -13.29
CA VAL A 132 -14.83 14.83 -11.86
C VAL A 132 -15.84 13.75 -11.45
N GLN A 133 -15.78 13.32 -10.20
CA GLN A 133 -16.73 12.32 -9.70
C GLN A 133 -18.17 12.84 -9.79
N ASN A 134 -18.46 14.00 -9.23
CA ASN A 134 -19.81 14.55 -9.12
C ASN A 134 -19.82 16.08 -9.10
N ALA A 135 -21.03 16.65 -9.03
CA ALA A 135 -21.25 18.09 -8.99
C ALA A 135 -20.56 18.78 -7.82
N ASP A 136 -20.43 18.13 -6.68
CA ASP A 136 -19.82 18.72 -5.48
C ASP A 136 -18.31 18.94 -5.67
N VAL A 137 -17.62 17.98 -6.29
CA VAL A 137 -16.20 18.14 -6.63
C VAL A 137 -16.01 19.31 -7.59
N TRP A 138 -16.86 19.41 -8.64
CA TRP A 138 -16.79 20.49 -9.61
C TRP A 138 -17.02 21.86 -8.97
N ARG A 139 -18.10 22.02 -8.18
CA ARG A 139 -18.39 23.28 -7.49
C ARG A 139 -17.30 23.66 -6.49
N ARG A 140 -16.80 22.70 -5.72
CA ARG A 140 -15.73 22.91 -4.73
C ARG A 140 -14.43 23.37 -5.36
N LEU A 141 -14.12 22.91 -6.57
CA LEU A 141 -12.93 23.35 -7.30
C LEU A 141 -12.95 24.85 -7.56
N ALA A 142 -14.11 25.48 -7.80
CA ALA A 142 -14.27 26.93 -8.00
C ALA A 142 -13.10 27.54 -8.80
N LEU A 143 -12.85 26.97 -10.01
CA LEU A 143 -11.68 27.33 -10.81
C LEU A 143 -11.72 28.82 -11.21
N PRO A 144 -10.59 29.53 -11.13
CA PRO A 144 -10.47 30.87 -11.72
C PRO A 144 -10.85 30.85 -13.20
N PRO A 145 -11.43 31.94 -13.73
CA PRO A 145 -11.86 32.00 -15.14
C PRO A 145 -10.78 31.60 -16.14
N GLU A 146 -9.54 31.99 -15.87
CA GLU A 146 -8.38 31.68 -16.71
C GLU A 146 -8.10 30.17 -16.77
N GLN A 147 -8.14 29.46 -15.64
CA GLN A 147 -7.97 28.01 -15.60
C GLN A 147 -9.16 27.29 -16.24
N ARG A 148 -10.39 27.80 -16.00
CA ARG A 148 -11.60 27.24 -16.62
C ARG A 148 -11.56 27.36 -18.14
N ALA A 149 -11.08 28.49 -18.68
CA ALA A 149 -10.96 28.73 -20.12
C ALA A 149 -9.94 27.81 -20.81
N GLN A 150 -9.01 27.20 -20.08
CA GLN A 150 -8.06 26.23 -20.61
C GLN A 150 -8.68 24.85 -20.80
N LEU A 151 -9.79 24.54 -20.12
CA LEU A 151 -10.47 23.26 -20.21
C LEU A 151 -11.43 23.24 -21.41
N ARG A 152 -11.24 22.30 -22.33
CA ARG A 152 -12.13 22.08 -23.48
C ARG A 152 -13.53 21.65 -23.04
N PHE A 153 -13.57 20.80 -21.99
CA PHE A 153 -14.81 20.35 -21.36
C PHE A 153 -14.56 19.89 -19.92
N VAL A 154 -15.66 19.77 -19.19
CA VAL A 154 -15.70 19.11 -17.88
C VAL A 154 -16.70 17.97 -17.95
N LEU A 155 -16.27 16.76 -17.59
CA LEU A 155 -17.10 15.55 -17.56
C LEU A 155 -17.39 15.18 -16.10
N GLN A 156 -18.65 14.94 -15.79
CA GLN A 156 -19.10 14.48 -14.48
C GLN A 156 -19.54 13.02 -14.56
N LEU A 157 -18.95 12.16 -13.73
CA LEU A 157 -19.19 10.71 -13.76
C LEU A 157 -20.50 10.29 -13.10
N GLU A 158 -20.94 10.99 -12.05
CA GLU A 158 -22.07 10.60 -11.21
C GLU A 158 -23.04 11.75 -10.95
N GLY A 159 -24.34 11.43 -10.87
CA GLY A 159 -25.41 12.36 -10.54
C GLY A 159 -25.77 13.32 -11.67
N GLU A 160 -26.72 14.22 -11.38
CA GLU A 160 -27.12 15.26 -12.34
C GLU A 160 -25.97 16.23 -12.62
N PRO A 161 -25.68 16.53 -13.89
CA PRO A 161 -24.57 17.41 -14.25
C PRO A 161 -24.77 18.83 -13.72
N ALA A 162 -23.74 19.38 -13.10
CA ALA A 162 -23.72 20.78 -12.70
C ALA A 162 -23.57 21.69 -13.92
N GLU A 163 -23.89 22.98 -13.74
CA GLU A 163 -23.69 23.99 -14.78
C GLU A 163 -22.24 24.00 -15.31
N GLY A 164 -22.10 23.93 -16.61
CA GLY A 164 -20.81 23.91 -17.31
C GLY A 164 -20.10 22.56 -17.26
N ALA A 165 -20.75 21.49 -16.82
CA ALA A 165 -20.26 20.12 -16.90
C ALA A 165 -21.19 19.27 -17.77
N MET A 166 -20.62 18.29 -18.47
CA MET A 166 -21.34 17.27 -19.23
C MET A 166 -21.55 16.03 -18.34
N GLY A 167 -22.75 15.46 -18.35
CA GLY A 167 -23.03 14.22 -17.65
C GLY A 167 -22.53 12.98 -18.39
N TRP A 168 -22.24 11.93 -17.64
CA TRP A 168 -21.66 10.67 -18.13
C TRP A 168 -22.46 10.03 -19.27
N GLU A 169 -23.78 9.92 -19.12
CA GLU A 169 -24.63 9.24 -20.14
C GLU A 169 -24.67 10.02 -21.46
N ALA A 170 -24.77 11.36 -21.40
CA ALA A 170 -24.71 12.20 -22.58
C ALA A 170 -23.33 12.14 -23.26
N PHE A 171 -22.27 12.07 -22.47
CA PHE A 171 -20.92 11.89 -22.97
C PHE A 171 -20.76 10.56 -23.72
N LEU A 172 -21.14 9.43 -23.13
CA LEU A 172 -21.07 8.12 -23.81
C LEU A 172 -21.95 8.09 -25.08
N ALA A 173 -23.17 8.62 -25.00
CA ALA A 173 -24.06 8.70 -26.17
C ALA A 173 -23.41 9.49 -27.32
N SER A 174 -22.58 10.48 -27.03
CA SER A 174 -21.85 11.23 -28.06
C SER A 174 -20.82 10.42 -28.83
N GLY A 175 -20.29 9.35 -28.23
CA GLY A 175 -19.32 8.45 -28.87
C GLY A 175 -19.96 7.22 -29.52
N ALA A 176 -21.26 6.97 -29.29
CA ALA A 176 -21.95 5.80 -29.80
C ALA A 176 -22.02 5.80 -31.35
N GLY A 177 -21.73 4.66 -31.96
CA GLY A 177 -21.77 4.49 -33.40
C GLY A 177 -20.62 5.16 -34.17
N LEU A 178 -19.64 5.75 -33.47
CA LEU A 178 -18.42 6.25 -34.11
C LEU A 178 -17.41 5.10 -34.30
N ASP A 179 -16.58 5.23 -35.33
CA ASP A 179 -15.51 4.26 -35.58
C ASP A 179 -14.58 4.14 -34.37
N PRO A 180 -14.14 2.92 -34.01
CA PRO A 180 -13.23 2.72 -32.91
C PRO A 180 -11.94 3.51 -33.13
N VAL A 181 -11.56 4.31 -32.14
CA VAL A 181 -10.27 5.01 -32.14
C VAL A 181 -9.17 3.98 -31.99
N GLY A 182 -8.27 3.93 -32.97
CA GLY A 182 -7.04 3.15 -32.87
C GLY A 182 -6.10 3.76 -31.80
N PRO A 183 -5.35 2.94 -31.04
CA PRO A 183 -4.37 3.45 -30.10
C PRO A 183 -3.29 4.22 -30.88
N ALA A 184 -3.13 5.50 -30.58
CA ALA A 184 -2.05 6.32 -31.09
C ALA A 184 -0.84 6.23 -30.17
N GLY A 185 0.35 6.35 -30.72
CA GLY A 185 1.61 6.18 -30.02
C GLY A 185 1.93 4.73 -29.63
N GLY A 186 3.09 4.50 -29.09
CA GLY A 186 3.61 3.20 -28.69
C GLY A 186 3.70 3.02 -27.18
N ARG A 187 4.49 2.03 -26.78
CA ARG A 187 4.74 1.68 -25.38
C ARG A 187 5.36 2.80 -24.56
N ASP A 188 6.13 3.69 -25.20
CA ASP A 188 6.84 4.79 -24.56
C ASP A 188 5.98 6.04 -24.35
N ALA A 189 4.76 6.06 -24.90
CA ALA A 189 3.81 7.14 -24.63
C ALA A 189 3.42 7.14 -23.14
N VAL A 190 3.26 8.34 -22.57
CA VAL A 190 2.78 8.50 -21.20
C VAL A 190 1.33 8.03 -21.12
N ALA A 191 1.05 7.11 -20.23
CA ALA A 191 -0.27 6.55 -19.99
C ALA A 191 -0.97 7.29 -18.84
N THR A 192 -0.21 7.76 -17.85
CA THR A 192 -0.75 8.41 -16.66
C THR A 192 0.29 9.30 -15.99
N VAL A 193 -0.17 10.32 -15.25
CA VAL A 193 0.63 11.14 -14.35
C VAL A 193 0.09 10.96 -12.92
N LEU A 194 0.88 10.36 -12.05
CA LEU A 194 0.52 10.16 -10.65
C LEU A 194 1.21 11.19 -9.77
N TYR A 195 0.48 11.77 -8.82
CA TYR A 195 1.04 12.79 -7.94
C TYR A 195 1.41 12.21 -6.58
N THR A 196 2.68 12.38 -6.20
CA THR A 196 3.18 11.99 -4.87
C THR A 196 3.25 13.19 -3.96
N SER A 197 2.94 13.01 -2.67
CA SER A 197 3.18 14.02 -1.65
C SER A 197 4.70 14.20 -1.48
N GLY A 198 5.25 15.23 -2.09
CA GLY A 198 6.67 15.57 -1.94
C GLY A 198 7.01 15.95 -0.49
N THR A 199 8.25 15.73 -0.11
CA THR A 199 8.80 16.16 1.20
C THR A 199 8.93 17.68 1.33
N THR A 200 8.82 18.40 0.22
CA THR A 200 8.96 19.87 0.12
C THR A 200 7.61 20.60 0.09
N GLY A 201 6.50 19.94 0.42
CA GLY A 201 5.17 20.52 0.51
C GLY A 201 4.33 20.48 -0.79
N GLN A 202 4.94 20.62 -1.95
CA GLN A 202 4.23 20.55 -3.24
C GLN A 202 4.31 19.14 -3.84
N PRO A 203 3.18 18.55 -4.31
CA PRO A 203 3.19 17.26 -4.97
C PRO A 203 4.04 17.27 -6.24
N LYS A 204 4.66 16.13 -6.56
CA LYS A 204 5.42 15.93 -7.80
C LYS A 204 4.66 15.00 -8.72
N GLY A 205 4.46 15.40 -9.98
CA GLY A 205 3.92 14.55 -11.01
C GLY A 205 4.93 13.49 -11.45
N VAL A 206 4.50 12.24 -11.46
CA VAL A 206 5.27 11.06 -11.93
C VAL A 206 4.62 10.56 -13.20
N PRO A 207 5.14 10.89 -14.39
CA PRO A 207 4.66 10.33 -15.64
C PRO A 207 5.08 8.86 -15.73
N LEU A 208 4.10 7.98 -15.99
CA LEU A 208 4.34 6.57 -16.24
C LEU A 208 3.89 6.22 -17.65
N THR A 209 4.74 5.50 -18.37
CA THR A 209 4.47 5.06 -19.74
C THR A 209 3.64 3.79 -19.76
N HIS A 210 3.06 3.47 -20.92
CA HIS A 210 2.44 2.17 -21.14
C HIS A 210 3.42 1.03 -20.90
N ALA A 211 4.70 1.18 -21.27
CA ALA A 211 5.75 0.18 -21.00
C ALA A 211 5.91 -0.10 -19.50
N ASN A 212 5.96 0.95 -18.67
CA ASN A 212 6.07 0.81 -17.23
C ASN A 212 4.90 0.00 -16.65
N LEU A 213 3.65 0.34 -17.04
CA LEU A 213 2.45 -0.34 -16.56
C LEU A 213 2.33 -1.78 -17.10
N LEU A 214 2.62 -2.03 -18.38
CA LEU A 214 2.63 -3.36 -18.96
C LEU A 214 3.67 -4.28 -18.31
N HIS A 215 4.84 -3.73 -17.93
CA HIS A 215 5.81 -4.47 -17.16
C HIS A 215 5.22 -4.93 -15.81
N GLN A 216 4.49 -4.05 -15.10
CA GLN A 216 3.82 -4.44 -13.85
C GLN A 216 2.74 -5.50 -14.09
N MET A 217 1.84 -5.28 -15.06
CA MET A 217 0.78 -6.22 -15.40
C MET A 217 1.32 -7.61 -15.76
N SER A 218 2.47 -7.70 -16.43
CA SER A 218 3.07 -9.00 -16.78
C SER A 218 3.87 -9.61 -15.64
N SER A 219 4.65 -8.81 -14.89
CA SER A 219 5.60 -9.31 -13.87
C SER A 219 4.91 -9.79 -12.61
N LEU A 220 3.75 -9.24 -12.25
CA LEU A 220 3.00 -9.65 -11.05
C LEU A 220 2.53 -11.11 -11.12
N ALA A 221 2.50 -11.73 -12.30
CA ALA A 221 2.23 -13.15 -12.48
C ALA A 221 3.22 -14.06 -11.72
N CYS A 222 4.43 -13.61 -11.37
CA CYS A 222 5.35 -14.38 -10.52
C CYS A 222 4.90 -14.42 -9.04
N VAL A 223 4.00 -13.52 -8.61
CA VAL A 223 3.46 -13.48 -7.25
C VAL A 223 2.12 -14.20 -7.15
N ALA A 224 1.22 -13.90 -8.08
CA ALA A 224 -0.14 -14.43 -8.09
C ALA A 224 -0.57 -14.74 -9.53
N TYR A 225 -1.30 -15.84 -9.70
CA TYR A 225 -1.88 -16.18 -11.00
C TYR A 225 -3.26 -16.82 -10.78
N PRO A 226 -4.29 -16.00 -10.57
CA PRO A 226 -5.66 -16.48 -10.42
C PRO A 226 -6.22 -16.96 -11.77
N GLU A 227 -7.21 -17.86 -11.72
CA GLU A 227 -7.93 -18.30 -12.93
C GLU A 227 -8.98 -17.25 -13.34
N PRO A 228 -9.34 -17.18 -14.63
CA PRO A 228 -10.41 -16.32 -15.11
C PRO A 228 -11.72 -16.52 -14.33
N GLY A 229 -12.43 -15.44 -14.02
CA GLY A 229 -13.63 -15.44 -13.18
C GLY A 229 -13.36 -15.50 -11.68
N ALA A 230 -12.10 -15.64 -11.25
CA ALA A 230 -11.77 -15.63 -9.83
C ALA A 230 -12.14 -14.28 -9.19
N PRO A 231 -12.81 -14.27 -8.02
CA PRO A 231 -13.23 -13.03 -7.38
C PRO A 231 -12.05 -12.32 -6.72
N VAL A 232 -11.94 -11.03 -6.97
CA VAL A 232 -10.99 -10.13 -6.30
C VAL A 232 -11.74 -8.94 -5.70
N LEU A 233 -11.21 -8.38 -4.62
CA LEU A 233 -11.85 -7.27 -3.92
C LEU A 233 -10.94 -6.06 -3.94
N SER A 234 -11.44 -4.95 -4.51
CA SER A 234 -10.76 -3.67 -4.64
C SER A 234 -11.24 -2.72 -3.55
N VAL A 235 -10.34 -2.28 -2.67
CA VAL A 235 -10.66 -1.46 -1.49
C VAL A 235 -9.76 -0.24 -1.34
N LEU A 236 -8.56 -0.27 -1.92
CA LEU A 236 -7.63 0.85 -1.84
C LEU A 236 -7.93 1.87 -2.95
N PRO A 237 -7.49 3.12 -2.82
CA PRO A 237 -7.72 4.15 -3.83
C PRO A 237 -7.06 3.81 -5.18
N ILE A 238 -7.86 3.71 -6.25
CA ILE A 238 -7.39 3.35 -7.59
C ILE A 238 -6.51 4.46 -8.23
N TRP A 239 -6.69 5.69 -7.80
CA TRP A 239 -5.82 6.81 -8.20
C TRP A 239 -4.41 6.72 -7.60
N HIS A 240 -4.12 5.71 -6.75
CA HIS A 240 -2.78 5.39 -6.26
C HIS A 240 -2.17 4.24 -7.08
N ALA A 241 -0.88 4.34 -7.41
CA ALA A 241 -0.17 3.37 -8.24
C ALA A 241 -0.37 1.92 -7.81
N TYR A 242 -0.45 1.66 -6.49
CA TYR A 242 -0.52 0.30 -5.96
C TYR A 242 -1.84 -0.40 -6.29
N GLU A 243 -2.99 0.20 -5.97
CA GLU A 243 -4.29 -0.39 -6.29
C GLU A 243 -4.48 -0.46 -7.81
N ARG A 244 -4.06 0.57 -8.52
CA ARG A 244 -4.19 0.63 -9.98
C ARG A 244 -3.44 -0.51 -10.67
N SER A 245 -2.19 -0.76 -10.29
CA SER A 245 -1.41 -1.89 -10.80
C SER A 245 -2.02 -3.24 -10.45
N ALA A 246 -2.52 -3.42 -9.23
CA ALA A 246 -3.20 -4.63 -8.80
C ALA A 246 -4.49 -4.85 -9.60
N SER A 247 -5.31 -3.80 -9.77
CA SER A 247 -6.54 -3.82 -10.54
C SER A 247 -6.28 -4.22 -12.00
N TYR A 248 -5.34 -3.55 -12.66
CA TYR A 248 -4.98 -3.88 -14.05
C TYR A 248 -4.46 -5.31 -14.20
N PHE A 249 -3.62 -5.75 -13.27
CA PHE A 249 -3.10 -7.11 -13.28
C PHE A 249 -4.22 -8.14 -13.12
N PHE A 250 -5.06 -8.02 -12.10
CA PHE A 250 -6.14 -8.99 -11.85
C PHE A 250 -7.18 -9.00 -12.97
N LEU A 251 -7.54 -7.84 -13.49
CA LEU A 251 -8.43 -7.75 -14.65
C LEU A 251 -7.78 -8.39 -15.90
N SER A 252 -6.48 -8.17 -16.12
CA SER A 252 -5.78 -8.81 -17.26
C SER A 252 -5.67 -10.34 -17.11
N CYS A 253 -5.82 -10.88 -15.90
CA CYS A 253 -6.00 -12.32 -15.66
C CYS A 253 -7.44 -12.82 -15.91
N GLY A 254 -8.38 -11.94 -16.25
CA GLY A 254 -9.80 -12.29 -16.42
C GLY A 254 -10.57 -12.40 -15.09
N CYS A 255 -10.05 -11.86 -13.98
CA CYS A 255 -10.72 -11.88 -12.68
C CYS A 255 -11.98 -11.02 -12.65
N THR A 256 -12.92 -11.37 -11.77
CA THR A 256 -14.08 -10.51 -11.44
C THR A 256 -13.72 -9.59 -10.29
N GLN A 257 -13.61 -8.30 -10.55
CA GLN A 257 -13.28 -7.29 -9.55
C GLN A 257 -14.52 -6.67 -8.93
N THR A 258 -14.70 -6.81 -7.60
CA THR A 258 -15.74 -6.13 -6.85
C THR A 258 -15.16 -4.91 -6.16
N TYR A 259 -15.75 -3.74 -6.38
CA TYR A 259 -15.42 -2.50 -5.66
C TYR A 259 -16.10 -2.47 -4.30
N THR A 260 -15.34 -2.13 -3.26
CA THR A 260 -15.84 -1.98 -1.90
C THR A 260 -15.23 -0.77 -1.20
N THR A 261 -15.71 -0.48 -0.01
CA THR A 261 -15.16 0.56 0.86
C THR A 261 -14.71 -0.04 2.19
N ILE A 262 -13.86 0.65 2.94
CA ILE A 262 -13.44 0.20 4.29
C ILE A 262 -14.66 -0.05 5.19
N LYS A 263 -15.72 0.78 5.08
CA LYS A 263 -16.96 0.63 5.85
C LYS A 263 -17.74 -0.64 5.51
N GLN A 264 -17.71 -1.08 4.24
CA GLN A 264 -18.44 -2.26 3.76
C GLN A 264 -17.60 -3.54 3.76
N LEU A 265 -16.29 -3.43 3.90
CA LEU A 265 -15.34 -4.53 3.75
C LEU A 265 -15.72 -5.76 4.58
N LYS A 266 -16.08 -5.56 5.87
CA LYS A 266 -16.48 -6.65 6.77
C LYS A 266 -17.68 -7.44 6.27
N LYS A 267 -18.62 -6.79 5.55
CA LYS A 267 -19.80 -7.44 4.95
C LYS A 267 -19.46 -8.09 3.61
N ASP A 268 -18.55 -7.49 2.85
CA ASP A 268 -18.22 -7.96 1.51
C ASP A 268 -17.26 -9.14 1.51
N LEU A 269 -16.33 -9.23 2.46
CA LEU A 269 -15.40 -10.36 2.55
C LEU A 269 -16.11 -11.74 2.54
N PRO A 270 -17.10 -12.03 3.37
CA PRO A 270 -17.81 -13.31 3.33
C PRO A 270 -18.72 -13.47 2.11
N ARG A 271 -19.21 -12.36 1.50
CA ARG A 271 -20.07 -12.36 0.32
C ARG A 271 -19.28 -12.63 -0.95
N VAL A 272 -18.21 -11.89 -1.18
CA VAL A 272 -17.37 -11.98 -2.37
C VAL A 272 -16.42 -13.17 -2.31
N ARG A 273 -15.92 -13.49 -1.11
CA ARG A 273 -14.91 -14.55 -0.86
C ARG A 273 -13.70 -14.43 -1.77
N PRO A 274 -13.01 -13.29 -1.73
CA PRO A 274 -11.95 -12.98 -2.68
C PRO A 274 -10.80 -13.99 -2.59
N ILE A 275 -10.21 -14.31 -3.76
CA ILE A 275 -8.97 -15.08 -3.83
C ILE A 275 -7.73 -14.19 -3.66
N ALA A 276 -7.88 -12.91 -3.99
CA ALA A 276 -6.80 -11.93 -3.90
C ALA A 276 -7.32 -10.55 -3.47
N MET A 277 -6.47 -9.81 -2.78
CA MET A 277 -6.70 -8.42 -2.39
C MET A 277 -5.37 -7.67 -2.30
N ALA A 278 -5.33 -6.45 -2.85
CA ALA A 278 -4.33 -5.46 -2.48
C ALA A 278 -4.77 -4.78 -1.18
N THR A 279 -3.85 -4.67 -0.22
CA THR A 279 -4.15 -4.18 1.13
C THR A 279 -2.99 -3.36 1.68
N VAL A 280 -3.23 -2.70 2.82
CA VAL A 280 -2.20 -1.99 3.59
C VAL A 280 -2.11 -2.58 5.01
N PRO A 281 -0.98 -2.43 5.72
CA PRO A 281 -0.77 -2.98 7.06
C PRO A 281 -1.89 -2.64 8.04
N ARG A 282 -2.35 -1.39 8.06
CA ARG A 282 -3.44 -0.95 8.96
C ARG A 282 -4.75 -1.69 8.79
N LEU A 283 -5.03 -2.21 7.58
CA LEU A 283 -6.21 -3.04 7.38
C LEU A 283 -6.09 -4.35 8.17
N TRP A 284 -4.92 -4.97 8.16
CA TRP A 284 -4.65 -6.20 8.91
C TRP A 284 -4.64 -5.97 10.42
N GLU A 285 -4.11 -4.84 10.86
CA GLU A 285 -4.17 -4.40 12.27
C GLU A 285 -5.62 -4.26 12.73
N ALA A 286 -6.46 -3.58 11.96
CA ALA A 286 -7.88 -3.43 12.27
C ALA A 286 -8.64 -4.77 12.28
N VAL A 287 -8.33 -5.68 11.35
CA VAL A 287 -8.93 -7.03 11.32
C VAL A 287 -8.53 -7.84 12.55
N GLN A 288 -7.26 -7.79 12.97
CA GLN A 288 -6.78 -8.47 14.18
C GLN A 288 -7.38 -7.85 15.44
N ALA A 289 -7.45 -6.51 15.54
CA ALA A 289 -8.08 -5.84 16.68
C ALA A 289 -9.56 -6.24 16.81
N GLY A 290 -10.30 -6.26 15.69
CA GLY A 290 -11.68 -6.73 15.68
C GLY A 290 -11.84 -8.20 16.11
N PHE A 291 -10.86 -9.06 15.81
CA PHE A 291 -10.84 -10.43 16.35
C PHE A 291 -10.65 -10.44 17.87
N GLU A 292 -9.71 -9.67 18.41
CA GLU A 292 -9.47 -9.59 19.86
C GLU A 292 -10.72 -9.07 20.60
N ASP A 293 -11.43 -8.09 20.05
CA ASP A 293 -12.65 -7.57 20.66
C ASP A 293 -13.77 -8.63 20.69
N VAL A 294 -13.96 -9.37 19.60
CA VAL A 294 -14.89 -10.51 19.58
C VAL A 294 -14.46 -11.59 20.56
N LEU A 295 -13.16 -11.86 20.67
CA LEU A 295 -12.62 -12.86 21.61
C LEU A 295 -12.96 -12.52 23.07
N LYS A 296 -12.92 -11.26 23.46
CA LYS A 296 -13.27 -10.78 24.82
C LYS A 296 -14.74 -11.08 25.18
N THR A 297 -15.64 -11.18 24.19
CA THR A 297 -17.08 -11.51 24.43
C THR A 297 -17.33 -12.98 24.75
N PHE A 298 -16.36 -13.87 24.53
CA PHE A 298 -16.52 -15.30 24.80
C PHE A 298 -16.29 -15.65 26.28
N PRO A 299 -16.84 -16.79 26.78
CA PRO A 299 -16.55 -17.28 28.12
C PRO A 299 -15.05 -17.46 28.35
N PRO A 300 -14.52 -17.27 29.58
CA PRO A 300 -13.09 -17.33 29.87
C PRO A 300 -12.41 -18.65 29.48
N SER A 301 -13.12 -19.78 29.59
CA SER A 301 -12.63 -21.10 29.16
C SER A 301 -12.37 -21.14 27.64
N ARG A 302 -13.30 -20.59 26.87
CA ARG A 302 -13.19 -20.54 25.40
C ARG A 302 -12.10 -19.56 24.97
N GLN A 303 -11.97 -18.42 25.64
CA GLN A 303 -10.86 -17.49 25.40
C GLN A 303 -9.51 -18.16 25.60
N ARG A 304 -9.33 -18.87 26.75
CA ARG A 304 -8.09 -19.62 27.06
C ARG A 304 -7.78 -20.68 26.00
N LEU A 305 -8.78 -21.44 25.58
CA LEU A 305 -8.62 -22.45 24.53
C LEU A 305 -8.16 -21.83 23.20
N LEU A 306 -8.80 -20.76 22.74
CA LEU A 306 -8.47 -20.10 21.48
C LEU A 306 -7.08 -19.45 21.54
N ARG A 307 -6.71 -18.80 22.65
CA ARG A 307 -5.36 -18.25 22.86
C ARG A 307 -4.29 -19.33 22.89
N ALA A 308 -4.54 -20.47 23.54
CA ALA A 308 -3.62 -21.62 23.56
C ALA A 308 -3.44 -22.23 22.16
N ALA A 309 -4.54 -22.40 21.41
CA ALA A 309 -4.49 -22.89 20.03
C ALA A 309 -3.71 -21.94 19.12
N LEU A 310 -3.92 -20.63 19.27
CA LEU A 310 -3.21 -19.59 18.51
C LEU A 310 -1.71 -19.61 18.83
N ALA A 311 -1.35 -19.63 20.11
CA ALA A 311 0.05 -19.68 20.56
C ALA A 311 0.77 -20.94 20.06
N ASN A 312 0.10 -22.13 20.11
CA ASN A 312 0.66 -23.36 19.56
C ASN A 312 0.85 -23.28 18.04
N SER A 313 -0.14 -22.75 17.30
CA SER A 313 -0.05 -22.60 15.84
C SER A 313 1.05 -21.62 15.45
N ALA A 314 1.17 -20.48 16.12
CA ALA A 314 2.23 -19.50 15.89
C ALA A 314 3.63 -20.11 16.15
N ALA A 315 3.79 -20.86 17.26
CA ALA A 315 5.04 -21.54 17.58
C ALA A 315 5.38 -22.67 16.57
N GLN A 316 4.38 -23.41 16.11
CA GLN A 316 4.54 -24.43 15.08
C GLN A 316 4.98 -23.82 13.74
N ARG A 317 4.32 -22.74 13.28
CA ARG A 317 4.67 -22.04 12.04
C ARG A 317 6.06 -21.41 12.12
N LYS A 318 6.41 -20.80 13.26
CA LYS A 318 7.77 -20.29 13.51
C LYS A 318 8.81 -21.42 13.40
N ALA A 319 8.54 -22.56 14.00
CA ALA A 319 9.45 -23.72 13.94
C ALA A 319 9.62 -24.22 12.49
N VAL A 320 8.55 -24.30 11.70
CA VAL A 320 8.62 -24.67 10.27
C VAL A 320 9.47 -23.68 9.48
N ARG A 321 9.29 -22.37 9.68
CA ARG A 321 10.12 -21.35 9.01
C ARG A 321 11.60 -21.49 9.39
N THR A 322 11.88 -21.70 10.67
CA THR A 322 13.25 -21.90 11.17
C THR A 322 13.89 -23.13 10.53
N ALA A 323 13.16 -24.24 10.46
CA ALA A 323 13.62 -25.47 9.83
C ALA A 323 13.92 -25.28 8.33
N ARG A 324 13.11 -24.48 7.63
CA ARG A 324 13.26 -24.14 6.20
C ARG A 324 14.23 -22.98 5.93
N ASN A 325 14.86 -22.42 6.96
CA ASN A 325 15.75 -21.24 6.87
C ASN A 325 15.07 -20.04 6.19
N LEU A 326 13.77 -19.80 6.48
CA LEU A 326 12.98 -18.67 5.98
C LEU A 326 12.92 -17.54 7.02
N LEU A 327 14.10 -17.09 7.46
CA LEU A 327 14.31 -16.03 8.44
C LEU A 327 15.30 -15.01 7.92
N LEU A 328 15.27 -13.79 8.47
CA LEU A 328 16.24 -12.74 8.14
C LEU A 328 17.66 -13.17 8.53
N GLU A 329 17.82 -13.76 9.71
CA GLU A 329 19.09 -14.26 10.21
C GLU A 329 19.29 -15.76 9.88
N PRO A 330 20.52 -16.17 9.55
CA PRO A 330 20.82 -17.56 9.25
C PRO A 330 20.72 -18.42 10.50
N VAL A 331 20.24 -19.64 10.33
CA VAL A 331 20.12 -20.60 11.41
C VAL A 331 21.09 -21.76 11.18
N SER A 332 21.84 -22.13 12.24
CA SER A 332 22.76 -23.26 12.20
C SER A 332 22.04 -24.58 11.88
N ALA A 333 22.77 -25.57 11.35
CA ALA A 333 22.21 -26.89 11.07
C ALA A 333 21.57 -27.54 12.31
N ALA A 334 22.22 -27.43 13.47
CA ALA A 334 21.69 -27.91 14.75
C ALA A 334 20.41 -27.14 15.17
N GLY A 335 20.35 -25.85 14.92
CA GLY A 335 19.16 -25.02 15.15
C GLY A 335 17.99 -25.45 14.26
N ARG A 336 18.23 -25.73 12.99
CA ARG A 336 17.23 -26.24 12.05
C ARG A 336 16.70 -27.60 12.46
N LEU A 337 17.59 -28.54 12.89
CA LEU A 337 17.18 -29.85 13.34
C LEU A 337 16.30 -29.78 14.60
N ARG A 338 16.68 -28.94 15.59
CA ARG A 338 15.84 -28.67 16.77
C ARG A 338 14.47 -28.07 16.38
N ALA A 339 14.45 -27.19 15.39
CA ALA A 339 13.22 -26.62 14.88
C ALA A 339 12.33 -27.65 14.19
N CYS A 340 12.90 -28.64 13.46
CA CYS A 340 12.13 -29.77 12.92
C CYS A 340 11.45 -30.58 14.02
N GLY A 341 12.17 -30.92 15.11
CA GLY A 341 11.59 -31.61 16.28
C GLY A 341 10.47 -30.81 16.94
N SER A 342 10.67 -29.50 17.14
CA SER A 342 9.64 -28.61 17.68
C SER A 342 8.41 -28.51 16.78
N ALA A 343 8.59 -28.43 15.47
CA ALA A 343 7.51 -28.40 14.50
C ALA A 343 6.68 -29.70 14.53
N ALA A 344 7.34 -30.83 14.57
CA ALA A 344 6.69 -32.14 14.64
C ALA A 344 5.91 -32.33 15.94
N LEU A 345 6.47 -31.95 17.09
CA LEU A 345 5.80 -32.04 18.39
C LEU A 345 4.51 -31.20 18.45
N ARG A 346 4.50 -30.03 17.82
CA ARG A 346 3.36 -29.10 17.83
C ARG A 346 2.34 -29.37 16.74
N TRP A 347 2.72 -30.19 15.74
CA TRP A 347 1.90 -30.42 14.55
C TRP A 347 0.52 -31.01 14.86
N PRO A 348 0.31 -31.99 15.78
CA PRO A 348 -1.01 -32.58 16.02
C PRO A 348 -2.04 -31.53 16.49
N LEU A 349 -1.67 -30.67 17.46
CA LEU A 349 -2.56 -29.61 17.94
C LEU A 349 -2.77 -28.53 16.88
N HIS A 350 -1.75 -28.18 16.10
CA HIS A 350 -1.90 -27.27 14.98
C HIS A 350 -2.81 -27.84 13.88
N ALA A 351 -2.69 -29.11 13.55
CA ALA A 351 -3.55 -29.80 12.57
C ALA A 351 -5.02 -29.80 13.04
N LEU A 352 -5.26 -30.11 14.31
CA LEU A 352 -6.59 -30.06 14.91
C LEU A 352 -7.19 -28.64 14.83
N ALA A 353 -6.44 -27.61 15.21
CA ALA A 353 -6.87 -26.23 15.09
C ALA A 353 -7.13 -25.82 13.63
N SER A 354 -6.27 -26.27 12.69
CA SER A 354 -6.37 -25.96 11.27
C SER A 354 -7.59 -26.59 10.59
N THR A 355 -8.10 -27.71 11.12
CA THR A 355 -9.30 -28.37 10.61
C THR A 355 -10.59 -27.91 11.28
N LEU A 356 -10.58 -27.65 12.58
CA LEU A 356 -11.80 -27.35 13.35
C LEU A 356 -12.01 -25.87 13.67
N ILE A 357 -10.94 -25.10 13.88
CA ILE A 357 -11.02 -23.72 14.39
C ILE A 357 -10.73 -22.71 13.28
N TRP A 358 -9.57 -22.80 12.65
CA TRP A 358 -9.11 -21.78 11.71
C TRP A 358 -9.96 -21.63 10.44
N PRO A 359 -10.63 -22.66 9.88
CA PRO A 359 -11.51 -22.46 8.73
C PRO A 359 -12.69 -21.52 9.00
N LYS A 360 -13.29 -21.59 10.21
CA LYS A 360 -14.36 -20.67 10.62
C LYS A 360 -13.82 -19.24 10.75
N LEU A 361 -12.67 -19.09 11.38
CA LEU A 361 -12.01 -17.82 11.57
C LEU A 361 -11.59 -17.20 10.22
N ARG A 362 -10.91 -17.95 9.35
CA ARG A 362 -10.56 -17.48 7.98
C ARG A 362 -11.79 -17.02 7.20
N ARG A 363 -12.91 -17.74 7.30
CA ARG A 363 -14.15 -17.34 6.62
C ARG A 363 -14.66 -15.99 7.10
N GLN A 364 -14.54 -15.70 8.39
CA GLN A 364 -14.94 -14.42 8.97
C GLN A 364 -13.95 -13.29 8.66
N LEU A 365 -12.64 -13.56 8.73
CA LEU A 365 -11.59 -12.55 8.55
C LEU A 365 -11.32 -12.19 7.09
N SER A 366 -11.51 -13.14 6.16
CA SER A 366 -11.06 -12.99 4.77
C SER A 366 -11.94 -13.68 3.71
N GLY A 367 -13.16 -14.08 4.07
CA GLY A 367 -14.04 -14.86 3.17
C GLY A 367 -13.64 -16.34 3.00
N GLY A 368 -12.49 -16.76 3.54
CA GLY A 368 -12.04 -18.16 3.61
C GLY A 368 -11.32 -18.70 2.39
N GLN A 369 -11.22 -17.96 1.29
CA GLN A 369 -10.55 -18.40 0.04
C GLN A 369 -9.31 -17.57 -0.32
N LEU A 370 -8.94 -16.60 0.50
CA LEU A 370 -7.88 -15.64 0.23
C LEU A 370 -6.50 -16.34 0.11
N ALA A 371 -6.05 -16.53 -1.12
CA ALA A 371 -4.76 -17.15 -1.46
C ALA A 371 -3.63 -16.12 -1.62
N TYR A 372 -3.98 -14.90 -2.07
CA TYR A 372 -3.03 -13.84 -2.36
C TYR A 372 -3.38 -12.56 -1.58
N PRO A 373 -3.19 -12.55 -0.24
CA PRO A 373 -3.33 -11.35 0.59
C PRO A 373 -2.06 -10.52 0.45
N ILE A 374 -2.04 -9.56 -0.49
CA ILE A 374 -0.85 -8.74 -0.74
C ILE A 374 -0.94 -7.48 0.12
N SER A 375 0.07 -7.23 0.95
CA SER A 375 0.18 -6.04 1.78
C SER A 375 1.32 -5.14 1.29
N GLY A 376 1.01 -3.89 0.97
CA GLY A 376 1.98 -2.92 0.46
C GLY A 376 1.82 -1.54 1.09
N GLY A 377 2.68 -0.60 0.67
CA GLY A 377 2.60 0.80 1.10
C GLY A 377 3.16 1.10 2.48
N GLY A 378 3.51 0.11 3.29
CA GLY A 378 4.14 0.25 4.61
C GLY A 378 4.65 -1.08 5.13
N ALA A 379 5.44 -1.05 6.19
CA ALA A 379 5.89 -2.24 6.89
C ALA A 379 4.74 -2.86 7.69
N ILE A 380 4.72 -4.19 7.78
CA ILE A 380 3.75 -4.91 8.59
C ILE A 380 4.38 -5.33 9.91
N ALA A 381 3.72 -5.03 11.02
CA ALA A 381 4.22 -5.37 12.33
C ALA A 381 4.40 -6.89 12.48
N PRO A 382 5.52 -7.37 13.07
CA PRO A 382 5.84 -8.80 13.14
C PRO A 382 4.77 -9.65 13.83
N HIS A 383 4.08 -9.10 14.84
CA HIS A 383 3.02 -9.79 15.56
C HIS A 383 1.75 -9.98 14.70
N ILE A 384 1.42 -8.99 13.85
CA ILE A 384 0.32 -9.07 12.88
C ILE A 384 0.61 -10.15 11.86
N ASP A 385 1.80 -10.12 11.26
CA ASP A 385 2.25 -11.11 10.28
C ASP A 385 2.24 -12.55 10.87
N ALA A 386 2.67 -12.70 12.13
CA ALA A 386 2.65 -13.98 12.85
C ALA A 386 1.23 -14.46 13.18
N PHE A 387 0.32 -13.55 13.55
CA PHE A 387 -1.08 -13.88 13.84
C PHE A 387 -1.77 -14.46 12.59
N PHE A 388 -1.68 -13.77 11.46
CA PHE A 388 -2.33 -14.24 10.23
C PHE A 388 -1.74 -15.55 9.72
N GLU A 389 -0.44 -15.73 9.80
CA GLU A 389 0.20 -17.02 9.48
C GLU A 389 -0.30 -18.16 10.39
N ALA A 390 -0.44 -17.90 11.69
CA ALA A 390 -0.90 -18.91 12.65
C ALA A 390 -2.30 -19.44 12.32
N VAL A 391 -3.18 -18.57 11.81
CA VAL A 391 -4.54 -18.95 11.37
C VAL A 391 -4.61 -19.40 9.91
N GLY A 392 -3.47 -19.42 9.19
CA GLY A 392 -3.36 -19.91 7.83
C GLY A 392 -3.67 -18.90 6.73
N ILE A 393 -3.48 -17.60 7.01
CA ILE A 393 -3.49 -16.50 6.03
C ILE A 393 -2.06 -16.01 5.88
N GLU A 394 -1.39 -16.34 4.78
CA GLU A 394 0.01 -15.97 4.57
C GLU A 394 0.13 -14.63 3.84
N LEU A 395 0.37 -13.56 4.60
CA LEU A 395 0.52 -12.23 4.05
C LEU A 395 1.75 -12.13 3.13
N LEU A 396 1.56 -11.60 1.93
CA LEU A 396 2.61 -11.33 0.96
C LEU A 396 2.94 -9.85 0.98
N VAL A 397 4.10 -9.49 1.52
CA VAL A 397 4.51 -8.09 1.59
C VAL A 397 5.19 -7.68 0.29
N GLY A 398 4.65 -6.62 -0.34
CA GLY A 398 5.22 -5.98 -1.52
C GLY A 398 5.85 -4.63 -1.19
N TYR A 399 6.91 -4.28 -1.91
CA TYR A 399 7.61 -3.01 -1.83
C TYR A 399 7.63 -2.31 -3.16
N GLY A 400 7.49 -1.00 -3.13
CA GLY A 400 7.59 -0.13 -4.28
C GLY A 400 7.15 1.29 -4.00
N LEU A 401 7.30 2.14 -5.00
CA LEU A 401 7.00 3.57 -4.97
C LEU A 401 6.20 3.94 -6.21
N THR A 402 5.55 5.10 -6.20
CA THR A 402 4.87 5.61 -7.41
C THR A 402 5.85 5.72 -8.58
N GLU A 403 7.07 6.16 -8.29
CA GLU A 403 8.20 6.30 -9.22
C GLU A 403 8.66 4.97 -9.84
N THR A 404 8.18 3.84 -9.33
CA THR A 404 8.50 2.49 -9.81
C THR A 404 7.28 1.68 -10.28
N SER A 405 6.11 2.28 -10.51
CA SER A 405 4.90 1.80 -11.21
C SER A 405 4.04 0.69 -10.57
N PRO A 406 4.02 0.30 -9.31
CA PRO A 406 4.92 0.64 -8.24
C PRO A 406 5.89 -0.48 -7.83
N VAL A 407 5.55 -1.79 -8.06
CA VAL A 407 6.15 -2.93 -7.36
C VAL A 407 7.54 -3.25 -7.89
N VAL A 408 8.53 -3.24 -7.00
CA VAL A 408 9.91 -3.62 -7.31
C VAL A 408 10.33 -4.94 -6.66
N SER A 409 9.72 -5.30 -5.52
CA SER A 409 9.87 -6.62 -4.92
C SER A 409 8.58 -7.05 -4.21
N CYS A 410 8.41 -8.37 -4.06
CA CYS A 410 7.30 -8.95 -3.32
C CYS A 410 7.68 -10.31 -2.78
N ARG A 411 7.18 -10.66 -1.58
CA ARG A 411 7.27 -12.03 -1.06
C ARG A 411 6.54 -12.99 -1.99
N ARG A 412 7.05 -14.21 -2.12
CA ARG A 412 6.44 -15.25 -2.93
C ARG A 412 5.68 -16.24 -2.04
N PRO A 413 4.54 -16.81 -2.47
CA PRO A 413 3.82 -17.83 -1.68
C PRO A 413 4.70 -19.03 -1.31
N TRP A 414 5.66 -19.39 -2.16
CA TRP A 414 6.59 -20.50 -1.95
C TRP A 414 7.85 -20.10 -1.17
N ARG A 415 8.15 -18.78 -1.04
CA ARG A 415 9.31 -18.23 -0.33
C ARG A 415 8.94 -16.94 0.39
N ASN A 416 8.36 -17.10 1.58
CA ASN A 416 7.85 -16.00 2.39
C ASN A 416 8.75 -15.80 3.62
N ILE A 417 9.82 -14.98 3.47
CA ILE A 417 10.73 -14.62 4.57
C ILE A 417 10.11 -13.46 5.34
N ARG A 418 9.75 -13.70 6.61
CA ARG A 418 9.18 -12.67 7.49
C ARG A 418 10.19 -11.57 7.76
N GLY A 419 9.74 -10.30 7.73
CA GLY A 419 10.61 -9.12 7.87
C GLY A 419 11.28 -8.68 6.57
N SER A 420 11.18 -9.47 5.47
CA SER A 420 11.61 -9.01 4.15
C SER A 420 10.45 -8.45 3.33
N SER A 421 10.76 -7.70 2.29
CA SER A 421 9.84 -7.28 1.22
C SER A 421 9.91 -8.22 0.00
N GLY A 422 10.56 -9.38 0.16
CA GLY A 422 10.62 -10.46 -0.81
C GLY A 422 11.65 -10.28 -1.92
N LEU A 423 11.50 -11.10 -2.96
CA LEU A 423 12.41 -11.17 -4.11
C LEU A 423 12.10 -10.05 -5.11
N PRO A 424 13.10 -9.59 -5.88
CA PRO A 424 12.92 -8.65 -6.98
C PRO A 424 11.82 -9.10 -7.95
N MET A 425 11.18 -8.14 -8.61
CA MET A 425 10.31 -8.40 -9.76
C MET A 425 11.16 -8.75 -10.99
N PRO A 426 10.58 -9.40 -12.00
CA PRO A 426 11.27 -9.66 -13.27
C PRO A 426 11.99 -8.42 -13.79
N GLN A 427 13.21 -8.59 -14.30
CA GLN A 427 14.03 -7.52 -14.87
C GLN A 427 14.35 -6.36 -13.90
N THR A 428 14.13 -6.55 -12.61
CA THR A 428 14.43 -5.55 -11.58
C THR A 428 15.75 -5.89 -10.90
N GLU A 429 16.61 -4.90 -10.78
CA GLU A 429 17.88 -4.99 -10.09
C GLU A 429 17.86 -4.13 -8.83
N PHE A 430 18.46 -4.66 -7.76
CA PHE A 430 18.68 -3.94 -6.51
C PHE A 430 20.17 -3.81 -6.22
N ARG A 431 20.54 -2.66 -5.68
CA ARG A 431 21.87 -2.39 -5.12
C ARG A 431 21.68 -1.66 -3.80
N ILE A 432 22.41 -2.10 -2.78
CA ILE A 432 22.54 -1.35 -1.53
C ILE A 432 23.86 -0.59 -1.58
N VAL A 433 23.81 0.70 -1.28
CA VAL A 433 24.99 1.55 -1.27
C VAL A 433 25.15 2.21 0.10
N ASP A 434 26.41 2.43 0.45
CA ASP A 434 26.78 3.17 1.64
C ASP A 434 26.25 4.62 1.54
N PRO A 435 25.53 5.13 2.56
CA PRO A 435 24.96 6.48 2.51
C PRO A 435 25.98 7.60 2.35
N ASP A 436 27.21 7.42 2.88
CA ASP A 436 28.22 8.46 2.98
C ASP A 436 29.10 8.54 1.72
N ASN A 437 29.48 7.38 1.16
CA ASN A 437 30.42 7.33 0.04
C ASN A 437 29.86 6.73 -1.26
N GLY A 438 28.60 6.24 -1.25
CA GLY A 438 27.92 5.68 -2.41
C GLY A 438 28.46 4.33 -2.89
N GLN A 439 29.38 3.70 -2.17
CA GLN A 439 29.99 2.41 -2.57
C GLN A 439 28.99 1.25 -2.37
N PRO A 440 28.96 0.28 -3.28
CA PRO A 440 28.09 -0.89 -3.15
C PRO A 440 28.47 -1.74 -1.93
N LEU A 441 27.47 -2.04 -1.10
CA LEU A 441 27.58 -2.88 0.09
C LEU A 441 27.34 -4.37 -0.21
N GLY A 442 27.78 -5.23 0.71
CA GLY A 442 27.58 -6.67 0.70
C GLY A 442 26.21 -7.11 1.22
N PHE A 443 25.98 -8.44 1.20
CA PHE A 443 24.79 -9.00 1.82
C PHE A 443 24.71 -8.70 3.32
N ARG A 444 23.50 -8.41 3.82
CA ARG A 444 23.19 -8.09 5.23
C ARG A 444 23.83 -6.79 5.74
N GLN A 445 24.47 -6.02 4.88
CA GLN A 445 24.91 -4.67 5.21
C GLN A 445 23.79 -3.68 4.87
N ARG A 446 23.52 -2.78 5.82
CA ARG A 446 22.47 -1.76 5.68
C ARG A 446 23.01 -0.54 4.93
N GLY A 447 22.19 0.00 4.06
CA GLY A 447 22.51 1.20 3.29
C GLY A 447 21.30 1.69 2.49
N ARG A 448 21.53 2.66 1.61
CA ARG A 448 20.49 3.18 0.71
C ARG A 448 20.12 2.17 -0.36
N VAL A 449 18.83 2.04 -0.59
CA VAL A 449 18.26 1.11 -1.57
C VAL A 449 18.18 1.81 -2.92
N MET A 450 18.96 1.31 -3.90
CA MET A 450 18.94 1.72 -5.30
C MET A 450 18.24 0.66 -6.14
N VAL A 451 17.39 1.08 -7.07
CA VAL A 451 16.61 0.20 -7.93
C VAL A 451 16.78 0.58 -9.39
N ARG A 452 16.88 -0.42 -10.28
CA ARG A 452 16.87 -0.25 -11.73
C ARG A 452 15.94 -1.29 -12.36
N GLY A 453 15.14 -0.88 -13.34
CA GLY A 453 14.24 -1.79 -14.05
C GLY A 453 13.27 -1.07 -14.98
N PRO A 454 12.55 -1.84 -15.84
CA PRO A 454 11.64 -1.28 -16.83
C PRO A 454 10.46 -0.51 -16.24
N GLN A 455 10.13 -0.72 -14.95
CA GLN A 455 9.06 -0.04 -14.23
C GLN A 455 9.47 1.30 -13.63
N VAL A 456 10.75 1.67 -13.67
CA VAL A 456 11.23 2.95 -13.12
C VAL A 456 10.83 4.08 -14.04
N MET A 457 10.32 5.18 -13.47
CA MET A 457 9.97 6.39 -14.22
C MET A 457 11.17 7.00 -14.95
N ALA A 458 10.92 7.75 -16.01
CA ALA A 458 11.97 8.52 -16.70
C ALA A 458 12.35 9.82 -15.94
N GLY A 459 11.52 10.30 -15.03
CA GLY A 459 11.73 11.49 -14.21
C GLY A 459 10.43 12.15 -13.80
N TYR A 460 10.51 13.19 -12.97
CA TYR A 460 9.36 13.99 -12.54
C TYR A 460 8.93 15.00 -13.63
N LEU A 461 7.62 15.17 -13.79
CA LEU A 461 7.03 16.07 -14.77
C LEU A 461 7.55 17.50 -14.60
N GLY A 462 8.21 18.03 -15.64
CA GLY A 462 8.71 19.39 -15.65
C GLY A 462 9.76 19.74 -14.58
N LYS A 463 10.37 18.72 -13.92
CA LYS A 463 11.28 18.94 -12.78
C LYS A 463 12.65 18.21 -13.00
N PRO A 464 13.45 18.65 -13.99
CA PRO A 464 14.70 17.95 -14.33
C PRO A 464 15.72 17.92 -13.18
N GLU A 465 15.84 18.99 -12.39
CA GLU A 465 16.73 19.02 -11.24
C GLU A 465 16.32 18.04 -10.13
N ALA A 466 15.01 17.91 -9.88
CA ALA A 466 14.52 16.94 -8.92
C ALA A 466 14.70 15.50 -9.41
N SER A 467 14.60 15.29 -10.72
CA SER A 467 14.85 14.00 -11.36
C SER A 467 16.31 13.58 -11.28
N ALA A 468 17.23 14.50 -11.56
CA ALA A 468 18.68 14.25 -11.50
C ALA A 468 19.17 13.93 -10.06
N LYS A 469 18.44 14.34 -9.03
CA LYS A 469 18.78 14.00 -7.63
C LYS A 469 18.49 12.56 -7.27
N VAL A 470 17.60 11.88 -8.00
CA VAL A 470 17.13 10.54 -7.67
C VAL A 470 17.40 9.51 -8.78
N LEU A 471 17.73 9.95 -10.00
CA LEU A 471 18.04 9.10 -11.14
C LEU A 471 19.46 9.39 -11.63
N ASP A 472 20.30 8.36 -11.67
CA ASP A 472 21.63 8.48 -12.26
C ASP A 472 21.63 8.17 -13.77
N ALA A 473 22.75 8.48 -14.44
CA ALA A 473 22.92 8.25 -15.88
C ALA A 473 22.90 6.76 -16.29
N ALA A 474 23.10 5.84 -15.34
CA ALA A 474 23.02 4.39 -15.56
C ALA A 474 21.62 3.82 -15.30
N GLY A 475 20.61 4.67 -15.02
CA GLY A 475 19.22 4.30 -14.78
C GLY A 475 18.94 3.78 -13.38
N TRP A 476 19.82 4.00 -12.41
CA TRP A 476 19.56 3.67 -11.01
C TRP A 476 18.76 4.77 -10.35
N PHE A 477 17.67 4.36 -9.71
CA PHE A 477 16.78 5.22 -8.95
C PHE A 477 17.08 5.09 -7.45
N ASP A 478 17.39 6.21 -6.80
CA ASP A 478 17.53 6.32 -5.35
C ASP A 478 16.12 6.37 -4.73
N THR A 479 15.73 5.32 -4.05
CA THR A 479 14.40 5.22 -3.46
C THR A 479 14.21 6.10 -2.23
N GLY A 480 15.30 6.58 -1.62
CA GLY A 480 15.31 7.25 -0.33
C GLY A 480 15.00 6.30 0.85
N ASP A 481 14.86 5.01 0.60
CA ASP A 481 14.65 4.00 1.63
C ASP A 481 16.00 3.36 2.04
N LEU A 482 16.06 2.90 3.29
CA LEU A 482 17.18 2.15 3.84
C LEU A 482 16.82 0.66 3.89
N GLY A 483 17.80 -0.19 3.64
CA GLY A 483 17.58 -1.63 3.64
C GLY A 483 18.86 -2.43 3.45
N MET A 484 18.68 -3.73 3.27
CA MET A 484 19.77 -4.68 3.01
C MET A 484 19.32 -5.77 2.03
N LEU A 485 20.27 -6.35 1.31
CA LEU A 485 20.07 -7.56 0.53
C LEU A 485 20.39 -8.80 1.37
N LEU A 486 19.55 -9.82 1.25
CA LEU A 486 19.81 -11.13 1.81
C LEU A 486 20.53 -12.01 0.78
N PRO A 487 21.27 -13.07 1.21
CA PRO A 487 22.01 -13.95 0.30
C PRO A 487 21.16 -14.66 -0.75
N ASP A 488 19.85 -14.76 -0.55
CA ASP A 488 18.90 -15.33 -1.49
C ASP A 488 18.34 -14.31 -2.51
N GLY A 489 18.81 -13.06 -2.45
CA GLY A 489 18.36 -11.96 -3.29
C GLY A 489 17.12 -11.21 -2.74
N SER A 490 16.53 -11.65 -1.62
CA SER A 490 15.43 -10.92 -1.00
C SER A 490 15.89 -9.57 -0.45
N VAL A 491 15.00 -8.58 -0.50
CA VAL A 491 15.21 -7.24 0.05
C VAL A 491 14.53 -7.13 1.41
N ALA A 492 15.22 -6.59 2.40
CA ALA A 492 14.66 -6.24 3.70
C ALA A 492 14.83 -4.74 3.93
N LEU A 493 13.71 -4.03 4.08
CA LEU A 493 13.71 -2.61 4.40
C LEU A 493 13.90 -2.41 5.89
N THR A 494 14.63 -1.36 6.28
CA THR A 494 14.89 -1.03 7.68
C THR A 494 14.36 0.35 8.07
N GLY A 495 14.18 1.26 7.11
CA GLY A 495 13.64 2.58 7.37
C GLY A 495 13.69 3.50 6.15
N ARG A 496 13.59 4.80 6.41
CA ARG A 496 13.78 5.85 5.40
C ARG A 496 14.93 6.75 5.78
N ALA A 497 15.79 7.08 4.83
CA ALA A 497 16.95 7.94 5.08
C ALA A 497 16.55 9.30 5.68
N LYS A 498 15.47 9.90 5.20
CA LYS A 498 14.94 11.19 5.70
C LYS A 498 14.26 11.12 7.07
N ASP A 499 13.80 9.94 7.49
CA ASP A 499 13.09 9.76 8.76
C ASP A 499 14.07 9.30 9.86
N THR A 500 15.34 9.02 9.51
CA THR A 500 16.40 8.69 10.45
C THR A 500 16.60 9.82 11.43
N ILE A 501 16.54 9.50 12.73
CA ILE A 501 16.81 10.43 13.82
C ILE A 501 18.32 10.35 14.12
N VAL A 502 19.01 11.47 13.96
CA VAL A 502 20.42 11.58 14.33
C VAL A 502 20.49 12.14 15.73
N LEU A 503 20.97 11.34 16.68
CA LEU A 503 21.17 11.80 18.05
C LEU A 503 22.40 12.71 18.16
N SER A 504 22.48 13.52 19.20
CA SER A 504 23.64 14.41 19.45
C SER A 504 24.96 13.66 19.66
N SER A 505 24.91 12.35 19.89
CA SER A 505 26.06 11.45 19.91
C SER A 505 26.57 11.08 18.49
N GLY A 506 25.82 11.42 17.43
CA GLY A 506 26.08 11.00 16.06
C GLY A 506 25.46 9.64 15.70
N GLU A 507 24.76 8.99 16.64
CA GLU A 507 24.08 7.71 16.36
C GLU A 507 22.86 7.91 15.50
N ASN A 508 22.73 7.08 14.45
CA ASN A 508 21.61 7.05 13.53
C ASN A 508 20.56 6.05 14.01
N ILE A 509 19.37 6.53 14.30
CA ILE A 509 18.23 5.71 14.75
C ILE A 509 17.17 5.67 13.66
N GLU A 510 16.80 4.46 13.23
CA GLU A 510 15.68 4.22 12.33
C GLU A 510 14.40 4.06 13.16
N PRO A 511 13.48 5.06 13.20
CA PRO A 511 12.34 5.03 14.12
C PRO A 511 11.29 3.96 13.78
N GLY A 512 11.10 3.61 12.49
CA GLY A 512 10.07 2.69 12.05
C GLY A 512 10.04 1.35 12.81
N PRO A 513 11.14 0.58 12.86
CA PRO A 513 11.18 -0.69 13.59
C PRO A 513 10.93 -0.55 15.10
N LEU A 514 11.24 0.61 15.69
CA LEU A 514 10.99 0.91 17.09
C LEU A 514 9.50 1.21 17.32
N GLU A 515 8.92 2.05 16.48
CA GLU A 515 7.50 2.40 16.49
C GLU A 515 6.62 1.15 16.30
N GLU A 516 6.97 0.26 15.37
CA GLU A 516 6.28 -1.02 15.18
C GLU A 516 6.30 -1.91 16.42
N ALA A 517 7.43 -1.93 17.14
CA ALA A 517 7.54 -2.70 18.38
C ALA A 517 6.68 -2.10 19.51
N LEU A 518 6.56 -0.78 19.56
CA LEU A 518 5.75 -0.08 20.55
C LEU A 518 4.25 -0.24 20.31
N VAL A 519 3.80 -0.15 19.05
CA VAL A 519 2.38 -0.37 18.67
C VAL A 519 1.92 -1.82 18.91
N ALA A 520 2.85 -2.77 19.09
CA ALA A 520 2.49 -4.12 19.54
C ALA A 520 1.89 -4.17 20.97
N SER A 521 2.07 -3.12 21.77
CA SER A 521 1.43 -2.98 23.08
C SER A 521 -0.07 -2.72 22.95
N PRO A 522 -0.91 -3.39 23.76
CA PRO A 522 -2.34 -3.09 23.82
C PRO A 522 -2.64 -1.68 24.36
N LEU A 523 -1.66 -1.00 24.93
CA LEU A 523 -1.78 0.34 25.52
C LEU A 523 -1.65 1.46 24.47
N ILE A 524 -1.00 1.18 23.34
CA ILE A 524 -0.60 2.18 22.34
C ILE A 524 -1.40 1.99 21.07
N GLU A 525 -2.08 3.05 20.64
CA GLU A 525 -2.79 3.05 19.35
C GLU A 525 -1.89 3.52 18.21
N GLN A 526 -1.18 4.65 18.45
CA GLN A 526 -0.22 5.19 17.49
C GLN A 526 0.98 5.74 18.26
N VAL A 527 2.14 5.78 17.60
CA VAL A 527 3.35 6.37 18.19
C VAL A 527 4.19 7.02 17.11
N MET A 528 4.83 8.12 17.44
CA MET A 528 5.89 8.73 16.65
C MET A 528 7.08 9.02 17.55
N LEU A 529 8.27 8.53 17.17
CA LEU A 529 9.50 8.81 17.88
C LEU A 529 10.11 10.12 17.39
N VAL A 530 10.67 10.88 18.31
CA VAL A 530 11.37 12.14 18.10
C VAL A 530 12.73 12.10 18.80
N GLY A 531 13.63 13.03 18.49
CA GLY A 531 14.95 13.07 19.13
C GLY A 531 16.06 13.59 18.21
N GLN A 532 15.71 14.25 17.11
CA GLN A 532 16.71 14.84 16.24
C GLN A 532 17.57 15.84 17.02
N ASP A 533 18.91 15.65 16.95
CA ASP A 533 19.93 16.43 17.66
C ASP A 533 19.85 16.35 19.21
N GLU A 534 19.02 15.44 19.75
CA GLU A 534 18.87 15.20 21.17
C GLU A 534 19.78 14.08 21.68
N ARG A 535 19.99 14.03 23.01
CA ARG A 535 20.81 12.96 23.61
C ARG A 535 20.17 11.59 23.57
N GLN A 536 18.83 11.54 23.57
CA GLN A 536 18.03 10.32 23.61
C GLN A 536 16.71 10.53 22.86
N LEU A 537 16.06 9.42 22.53
CA LEU A 537 14.75 9.45 21.90
C LEU A 537 13.65 9.89 22.88
N GLY A 538 12.61 10.52 22.33
CA GLY A 538 11.33 10.78 22.97
C GLY A 538 10.19 10.08 22.22
N GLY A 539 9.07 9.86 22.89
CA GLY A 539 7.89 9.22 22.28
C GLY A 539 6.64 10.08 22.37
N LEU A 540 6.03 10.38 21.21
CA LEU A 540 4.67 10.93 21.12
C LEU A 540 3.72 9.74 21.04
N ILE A 541 2.86 9.54 22.02
CA ILE A 541 2.02 8.34 22.14
C ILE A 541 0.55 8.72 22.07
N VAL A 542 -0.17 8.14 21.13
CA VAL A 542 -1.63 8.13 21.12
C VAL A 542 -2.08 6.90 21.92
N PRO A 543 -2.73 7.09 23.07
CA PRO A 543 -3.10 6.00 23.96
C PRO A 543 -4.38 5.29 23.52
N ARG A 544 -4.50 4.01 23.85
CA ARG A 544 -5.81 3.34 23.94
C ARG A 544 -6.40 3.62 25.32
N ALA A 545 -7.23 4.65 25.41
CA ALA A 545 -7.67 5.24 26.67
C ALA A 545 -8.19 4.22 27.69
N GLU A 546 -9.11 3.33 27.29
CA GLU A 546 -9.65 2.29 28.20
C GLU A 546 -8.56 1.34 28.71
N ALA A 547 -7.65 0.92 27.84
CA ALA A 547 -6.59 -0.02 28.19
C ALA A 547 -5.54 0.61 29.14
N ILE A 548 -5.17 1.88 28.89
CA ILE A 548 -4.21 2.60 29.74
C ILE A 548 -4.80 2.88 31.12
N VAL A 549 -6.07 3.29 31.23
CA VAL A 549 -6.73 3.54 32.52
C VAL A 549 -6.78 2.28 33.36
N ALA A 550 -7.19 1.15 32.77
CA ALA A 550 -7.24 -0.15 33.45
C ALA A 550 -5.84 -0.60 33.92
N TRP A 551 -4.84 -0.49 33.04
CA TRP A 551 -3.46 -0.87 33.36
C TRP A 551 -2.81 0.02 34.42
N ALA A 552 -3.05 1.33 34.40
CA ALA A 552 -2.57 2.27 35.40
C ALA A 552 -3.18 1.98 36.78
N ALA A 553 -4.48 1.66 36.81
CA ALA A 553 -5.16 1.29 38.06
C ALA A 553 -4.59 0.01 38.67
N GLU A 554 -4.26 -1.02 37.85
CA GLU A 554 -3.57 -2.23 38.32
C GLU A 554 -2.18 -1.91 38.93
N ALA A 555 -1.52 -0.87 38.41
CA ALA A 555 -0.22 -0.39 38.91
C ALA A 555 -0.33 0.61 40.10
N GLY A 556 -1.55 0.89 40.59
CA GLY A 556 -1.80 1.83 41.67
C GLY A 556 -1.70 3.31 41.29
N VAL A 557 -1.77 3.63 39.99
CA VAL A 557 -1.76 4.99 39.45
C VAL A 557 -3.18 5.40 39.11
N SER A 558 -3.72 6.44 39.76
CA SER A 558 -5.03 7.01 39.43
C SER A 558 -4.89 7.96 38.24
N VAL A 559 -5.66 7.72 37.17
CA VAL A 559 -5.63 8.50 35.95
C VAL A 559 -7.02 9.02 35.64
N ALA A 560 -7.14 10.25 35.12
CA ALA A 560 -8.39 10.79 34.62
C ALA A 560 -8.89 9.95 33.41
N GLN A 561 -10.21 9.80 33.26
CA GLN A 561 -10.78 9.06 32.16
C GLN A 561 -10.58 9.75 30.79
N ASP A 562 -10.43 11.07 30.79
CA ASP A 562 -10.10 11.85 29.61
C ASP A 562 -8.58 12.10 29.58
N LEU A 563 -7.91 11.42 28.64
CA LEU A 563 -6.48 11.50 28.42
C LEU A 563 -6.11 12.50 27.29
N GLY A 564 -7.09 13.24 26.77
CA GLY A 564 -6.89 14.14 25.63
C GLY A 564 -6.12 15.43 25.95
N GLY A 565 -5.21 15.83 25.05
CA GLY A 565 -4.64 17.17 24.94
C GLY A 565 -3.72 17.67 26.07
N GLN A 566 -3.36 16.82 27.04
CA GLN A 566 -2.47 17.16 28.14
C GLN A 566 -1.24 16.25 28.13
N PRO A 567 -0.06 16.71 28.59
CA PRO A 567 1.15 15.89 28.60
C PRO A 567 1.03 14.59 29.41
N GLY A 568 -0.05 14.42 30.14
CA GLY A 568 -0.35 13.26 30.98
C GLY A 568 0.17 13.40 32.42
N ASP A 569 -0.39 12.59 33.32
CA ASP A 569 0.10 12.51 34.71
C ASP A 569 1.57 12.04 34.74
N PRO A 570 2.49 12.71 35.46
CA PRO A 570 3.90 12.32 35.50
C PRO A 570 4.16 10.88 36.00
N ALA A 571 3.29 10.33 36.84
CA ALA A 571 3.42 8.95 37.29
C ALA A 571 3.03 7.98 36.19
N LEU A 572 1.95 8.26 35.44
CA LEU A 572 1.54 7.50 34.26
C LEU A 572 2.63 7.54 33.20
N LEU A 573 3.16 8.72 32.87
CA LEU A 573 4.19 8.88 31.82
C LEU A 573 5.47 8.09 32.17
N ARG A 574 5.90 8.12 33.46
CA ARG A 574 7.03 7.30 33.91
C ARG A 574 6.75 5.80 33.78
N LEU A 575 5.54 5.36 34.11
CA LEU A 575 5.13 3.98 34.02
C LEU A 575 5.11 3.53 32.55
N LEU A 576 4.50 4.32 31.67
CA LEU A 576 4.42 4.06 30.23
C LEU A 576 5.79 4.07 29.54
N MET A 577 6.67 5.01 29.92
CA MET A 577 8.06 5.03 29.44
C MET A 577 8.82 3.75 29.79
N ARG A 578 8.64 3.24 31.03
CA ARG A 578 9.26 1.95 31.43
C ARG A 578 8.77 0.80 30.60
N GLU A 579 7.46 0.75 30.31
CA GLU A 579 6.87 -0.28 29.46
C GLU A 579 7.38 -0.18 28.02
N CYS A 580 7.44 1.02 27.45
CA CYS A 580 8.02 1.25 26.13
C CYS A 580 9.48 0.75 26.08
N ASN A 581 10.31 1.14 27.05
CA ASN A 581 11.70 0.70 27.11
C ASN A 581 11.85 -0.81 27.31
N ARG A 582 10.93 -1.45 28.04
CA ARG A 582 10.88 -2.91 28.16
C ARG A 582 10.61 -3.58 26.81
N LEU A 583 9.65 -3.07 26.03
CA LEU A 583 9.31 -3.57 24.70
C LEU A 583 10.48 -3.38 23.74
N LEU A 584 11.10 -2.20 23.71
CA LEU A 584 12.25 -1.93 22.86
C LEU A 584 13.43 -2.86 23.15
N LYS A 585 13.72 -3.13 24.43
CA LYS A 585 14.78 -4.05 24.88
C LYS A 585 14.52 -5.51 24.46
N GLN A 586 13.27 -5.92 24.30
CA GLN A 586 12.91 -7.29 23.90
C GLN A 586 13.06 -7.56 22.40
N ARG A 587 13.31 -6.54 21.60
CA ARG A 587 13.56 -6.67 20.16
C ARG A 587 14.86 -7.43 19.91
N SER A 588 14.86 -8.25 18.86
CA SER A 588 16.10 -8.82 18.34
C SER A 588 16.99 -7.71 17.77
N GLY A 589 18.24 -7.64 18.19
CA GLY A 589 19.18 -6.61 17.74
C GLY A 589 18.99 -5.24 18.38
N SER A 590 18.27 -5.15 19.53
CA SER A 590 18.10 -3.92 20.31
C SER A 590 19.45 -3.34 20.73
N ARG A 591 19.62 -2.01 20.55
CA ARG A 591 20.82 -1.25 20.92
C ARG A 591 20.55 -0.38 22.17
N GLY A 592 21.60 0.05 22.86
CA GLY A 592 21.49 0.84 24.09
C GLY A 592 20.98 2.26 23.85
N ASP A 593 21.25 2.81 22.69
CA ASP A 593 20.86 4.15 22.21
C ASP A 593 19.39 4.22 21.74
N GLU A 594 18.73 3.08 21.54
CA GLU A 594 17.31 2.98 21.17
C GLU A 594 16.36 3.15 22.38
N ARG A 595 16.80 3.79 23.43
CA ARG A 595 16.04 3.99 24.68
C ARG A 595 15.34 5.35 24.69
N LEU A 596 14.09 5.37 25.16
CA LEU A 596 13.33 6.61 25.36
C LEU A 596 13.75 7.28 26.68
N ALA A 597 14.01 8.59 26.64
CA ALA A 597 14.20 9.45 27.80
C ALA A 597 12.87 9.85 28.44
N GLY A 598 11.82 9.98 27.64
CA GLY A 598 10.48 10.35 28.05
C GLY A 598 9.43 10.01 27.02
N VAL A 599 8.18 10.09 27.44
CA VAL A 599 7.02 9.98 26.58
C VAL A 599 6.01 11.06 26.93
N VAL A 600 5.20 11.50 25.96
CA VAL A 600 4.05 12.39 26.15
C VAL A 600 2.84 11.80 25.44
N LEU A 601 1.65 12.04 26.01
CA LEU A 601 0.40 11.66 25.35
C LEU A 601 0.00 12.77 24.38
N VAL A 602 -0.47 12.36 23.19
CA VAL A 602 -0.89 13.28 22.13
C VAL A 602 -2.22 12.84 21.53
N ASP A 603 -2.91 13.78 20.90
CA ASP A 603 -4.14 13.51 20.16
C ASP A 603 -3.90 12.61 18.93
N PRO A 604 -4.92 11.83 18.53
CA PRO A 604 -4.80 10.93 17.38
C PRO A 604 -4.33 11.59 16.10
N PHE A 605 -3.56 10.85 15.32
CA PHE A 605 -3.19 11.23 13.97
C PHE A 605 -4.26 10.69 13.02
N SER A 606 -4.84 11.57 12.19
CA SER A 606 -5.88 11.19 11.23
C SER A 606 -5.70 11.87 9.87
N ILE A 607 -6.49 11.43 8.90
CA ILE A 607 -6.55 12.07 7.57
C ILE A 607 -7.24 13.42 7.70
N GLU A 608 -8.29 13.50 8.52
CA GLU A 608 -9.13 14.68 8.71
C GLU A 608 -8.33 15.85 9.30
N ASN A 609 -7.41 15.57 10.25
CA ASN A 609 -6.53 16.59 10.81
C ASN A 609 -5.24 16.82 10.00
N GLY A 610 -5.11 16.14 8.85
CA GLY A 610 -4.00 16.30 7.93
C GLY A 610 -2.66 15.71 8.40
N LEU A 611 -2.64 14.94 9.48
CA LEU A 611 -1.43 14.32 10.06
C LEU A 611 -1.13 12.95 9.47
N LEU A 612 -2.11 12.33 8.81
CA LEU A 612 -1.91 11.16 7.97
C LEU A 612 -2.13 11.51 6.50
N THR A 613 -1.43 10.78 5.63
CA THR A 613 -1.77 10.76 4.21
C THR A 613 -3.04 9.93 3.99
N GLN A 614 -3.64 10.01 2.81
CA GLN A 614 -4.80 9.15 2.46
C GLN A 614 -4.42 7.64 2.41
N THR A 615 -3.13 7.32 2.34
CA THR A 615 -2.60 5.97 2.50
C THR A 615 -2.21 5.65 3.94
N LEU A 616 -2.68 6.46 4.90
CA LEU A 616 -2.49 6.31 6.35
C LEU A 616 -1.02 6.38 6.81
N LYS A 617 -0.13 6.98 6.03
CA LYS A 617 1.26 7.26 6.44
C LYS A 617 1.33 8.53 7.27
N GLN A 618 2.13 8.52 8.33
CA GLN A 618 2.38 9.68 9.18
C GLN A 618 3.10 10.79 8.40
N ARG A 619 2.65 12.02 8.56
CA ARG A 619 3.34 13.23 8.12
C ARG A 619 4.15 13.78 9.29
N ARG A 620 5.34 13.21 9.47
CA ARG A 620 6.21 13.47 10.65
C ARG A 620 6.46 14.96 10.86
N ASP A 621 6.71 15.70 9.79
CA ASP A 621 6.89 17.16 9.80
C ASP A 621 5.68 17.90 10.40
N ARG A 622 4.46 17.52 9.99
CA ARG A 622 3.24 18.15 10.50
C ARG A 622 2.92 17.75 11.93
N ILE A 623 3.17 16.48 12.28
CA ILE A 623 3.00 15.99 13.64
C ILE A 623 3.97 16.73 14.56
N THR A 624 5.25 16.83 14.18
CA THR A 624 6.25 17.60 14.92
C THR A 624 5.82 19.05 15.11
N SER A 625 5.34 19.71 14.04
CA SER A 625 4.87 21.10 14.11
C SER A 625 3.66 21.27 15.02
N ARG A 626 2.68 20.34 15.01
CA ARG A 626 1.52 20.38 15.91
C ARG A 626 1.92 20.25 17.37
N ASP A 627 2.80 19.30 17.65
CA ASP A 627 3.15 18.88 19.01
C ASP A 627 4.47 19.48 19.50
N GLN A 628 4.98 20.53 18.82
CA GLN A 628 6.29 21.13 19.13
C GLN A 628 6.45 21.51 20.61
N GLN A 629 5.44 22.11 21.22
CA GLN A 629 5.48 22.50 22.64
C GLN A 629 5.61 21.28 23.57
N LEU A 630 4.96 20.16 23.25
CA LEU A 630 5.06 18.91 24.00
C LEU A 630 6.44 18.29 23.82
N ILE A 631 7.00 18.37 22.63
CA ILE A 631 8.36 17.90 22.32
C ILE A 631 9.39 18.74 23.10
N ASP A 632 9.26 20.06 23.09
CA ASP A 632 10.16 20.95 23.82
C ASP A 632 10.09 20.67 25.34
N GLY A 633 8.90 20.49 25.88
CA GLY A 633 8.70 20.11 27.27
C GLY A 633 9.31 18.75 27.62
N LEU A 634 9.31 17.79 26.69
CA LEU A 634 9.91 16.47 26.87
C LEU A 634 11.43 16.56 27.08
N TYR A 635 12.08 17.54 26.44
CA TYR A 635 13.53 17.78 26.50
C TYR A 635 13.92 18.95 27.42
N GLY A 636 12.94 19.57 28.12
CA GLY A 636 13.20 20.65 29.10
C GLY A 636 13.59 21.99 28.43
N ARG A 637 13.05 22.27 27.26
CA ARG A 637 13.18 23.52 26.50
C ARG A 637 12.00 24.44 26.71
#